data_ac49ec475a426962166b7e54da200638
#
_entry.id   ac49ec475a426962166b7e54da200638
#
_cell.length_a   1.000
_cell.length_b   1.000
_cell.length_c   1.000
_cell.angle_alpha   90.00
_cell.angle_beta   90.00
_cell.angle_gamma   90.00
#
_symmetry.space_group_name_H-M   'P 1'
#
loop_
_entity.id
_entity.type
_entity.pdbx_description
1 polymer ?
#
loop_
_entity_poly.entity_id
_entity_poly.type
_entity_poly.pdbx_seq_one_letter_code
_entity_poly.pdbx_strand_id
1 'polypeptide(L)'
;MEVISNFEEFDKYNTYYGNDLGAVIDGDVTRFKVWSPCSYCVFINLYADGEGQNLIETLPMRRIENGVWYIEFTRNLDGCFYTYTYEYDMKRFEGIDVYAKACGVNGIRGAVVDLSTTNPEGWENHKRPALSSHTDAVIYETHIRDFSIDPSSGVSEQNRGKYLAFTEKGTKCKNSYTCLSHLKALGVTHVQLLPIYDFCTVDEAHPEKKQYNWGYDPKNFNCPEGSYSTDPYDPKCRIRELKQLIMALHEAGIGVIMDVVYNHTYHTEDSPFHLAQPYYYHRTKMGKFTNDSGCGNETASNHAMMQKFIVDSVLYWASEYKLDGFRFDLMGLIDIDTVNLIRDKLNDINPQILMYGEGWTGGESALNATKLSYKFNSYSFGRVGLFNDNLRDAVKGSTFDSYNKGYVSGNFYETTIVKRGLVGSVPHHQIDGYQEACWAYEPTQAINYVEAHDNLTLWDKLSISAKHDFSEPQRQDMDKLSAAIIFFSQGIPFIQLGQDFLRSKPKLLTDDEATDNEDNAFEWDSYNKPDFTNSIKWERKNTYKSIYNYYRSLIKFRRTHSLFRLSSKSEIERKISFPDSGDFNIIIERLSDENETLFLVINPYTEQRQVQIGGTFKIIFDKDGNEQYEQLYERFTAEPLSAVVLKKTN
;
A
#
# COMPACT_ATOMS: atom_id res chain seq x y z
N MET A 1 -18.97 -32.92 -5.71
CA MET A 1 -19.64 -31.79 -6.43
C MET A 1 -19.11 -31.72 -7.84
N GLU A 2 -19.97 -31.51 -8.86
CA GLU A 2 -19.47 -31.25 -10.22
C GLU A 2 -18.80 -29.88 -10.25
N VAL A 3 -17.55 -29.86 -10.74
CA VAL A 3 -16.84 -28.60 -11.00
C VAL A 3 -17.65 -27.81 -12.02
N ILE A 4 -17.90 -26.55 -11.76
CA ILE A 4 -18.66 -25.67 -12.67
C ILE A 4 -17.91 -25.63 -14.01
N SER A 5 -18.55 -26.15 -15.05
CA SER A 5 -17.95 -26.26 -16.39
C SER A 5 -18.13 -25.00 -17.25
N ASN A 6 -19.15 -24.18 -16.92
CA ASN A 6 -19.45 -22.94 -17.62
C ASN A 6 -19.86 -21.86 -16.59
N PHE A 7 -18.91 -21.00 -16.24
CA PHE A 7 -19.13 -19.92 -15.27
C PHE A 7 -20.06 -18.83 -15.79
N GLU A 8 -20.07 -18.51 -17.09
CA GLU A 8 -20.96 -17.51 -17.67
C GLU A 8 -22.44 -17.94 -17.53
N GLU A 9 -22.71 -19.21 -17.77
CA GLU A 9 -24.05 -19.76 -17.60
C GLU A 9 -24.43 -19.84 -16.12
N PHE A 10 -23.49 -20.24 -15.27
CA PHE A 10 -23.71 -20.27 -13.82
C PHE A 10 -24.04 -18.89 -13.27
N ASP A 11 -23.29 -17.86 -13.64
CA ASP A 11 -23.47 -16.48 -13.21
C ASP A 11 -24.80 -15.92 -13.70
N LYS A 12 -25.22 -16.23 -14.91
CA LYS A 12 -26.52 -15.80 -15.46
C LYS A 12 -27.71 -16.15 -14.56
N TYR A 13 -27.64 -17.30 -13.88
CA TYR A 13 -28.77 -17.79 -13.05
C TYR A 13 -28.55 -17.58 -11.55
N ASN A 14 -27.33 -17.31 -11.11
CA ASN A 14 -26.99 -17.29 -9.68
C ASN A 14 -26.45 -15.94 -9.19
N THR A 15 -26.25 -14.94 -10.05
CA THR A 15 -25.74 -13.64 -9.60
C THR A 15 -26.79 -12.90 -8.78
N TYR A 16 -26.42 -12.51 -7.58
CA TYR A 16 -27.23 -11.69 -6.70
C TYR A 16 -26.78 -10.23 -6.75
N TYR A 17 -27.69 -9.32 -7.08
CA TYR A 17 -27.38 -7.90 -7.28
C TYR A 17 -27.74 -7.02 -6.07
N GLY A 18 -28.34 -7.59 -5.01
CA GLY A 18 -28.64 -6.87 -3.77
C GLY A 18 -27.37 -6.45 -3.03
N ASN A 19 -27.49 -5.43 -2.18
CA ASN A 19 -26.40 -4.86 -1.38
C ASN A 19 -26.53 -5.21 0.11
N ASP A 20 -27.24 -6.28 0.44
CA ASP A 20 -27.64 -6.65 1.78
C ASP A 20 -27.23 -8.08 2.16
N LEU A 21 -26.14 -8.61 1.57
CA LEU A 21 -25.48 -9.83 2.03
C LEU A 21 -24.80 -9.56 3.37
N GLY A 22 -24.75 -10.61 4.22
CA GLY A 22 -24.24 -10.51 5.58
C GLY A 22 -25.34 -10.28 6.62
N ALA A 23 -24.94 -9.81 7.79
CA ALA A 23 -25.85 -9.43 8.88
C ALA A 23 -26.24 -7.95 8.79
N VAL A 24 -27.52 -7.63 8.85
CA VAL A 24 -28.07 -6.27 8.79
C VAL A 24 -29.03 -6.06 9.95
N ILE A 25 -28.78 -5.03 10.77
CA ILE A 25 -29.67 -4.57 11.84
C ILE A 25 -30.54 -3.44 11.30
N ASP A 26 -31.85 -3.52 11.53
CA ASP A 26 -32.84 -2.50 11.18
C ASP A 26 -33.81 -2.34 12.37
N GLY A 27 -33.46 -1.46 13.28
CA GLY A 27 -34.18 -1.29 14.55
C GLY A 27 -34.16 -2.56 15.41
N ASP A 28 -35.36 -3.11 15.68
CA ASP A 28 -35.53 -4.34 16.46
C ASP A 28 -35.47 -5.62 15.61
N VAL A 29 -35.07 -5.51 14.32
CA VAL A 29 -35.01 -6.64 13.40
C VAL A 29 -33.58 -6.88 12.99
N THR A 30 -33.12 -8.14 12.99
CA THR A 30 -31.84 -8.56 12.44
C THR A 30 -32.06 -9.54 11.29
N ARG A 31 -31.49 -9.23 10.12
CA ARG A 31 -31.58 -10.05 8.90
C ARG A 31 -30.21 -10.61 8.54
N PHE A 32 -30.23 -11.85 8.05
CA PHE A 32 -29.03 -12.50 7.54
C PHE A 32 -29.28 -13.01 6.13
N LYS A 33 -28.34 -12.72 5.24
CA LYS A 33 -28.33 -13.24 3.88
C LYS A 33 -26.95 -13.80 3.55
N VAL A 34 -26.89 -15.01 2.99
CA VAL A 34 -25.68 -15.63 2.50
C VAL A 34 -25.91 -16.23 1.12
N TRP A 35 -24.93 -16.07 0.24
CA TRP A 35 -24.96 -16.63 -1.10
C TRP A 35 -24.25 -18.00 -1.13
N SER A 36 -25.04 -19.04 -1.39
CA SER A 36 -24.56 -20.43 -1.51
C SER A 36 -25.48 -21.23 -2.42
N PRO A 37 -25.41 -21.03 -3.74
CA PRO A 37 -26.29 -21.72 -4.69
C PRO A 37 -26.11 -23.23 -4.74
N CYS A 38 -24.94 -23.78 -4.39
CA CYS A 38 -24.69 -25.20 -4.37
C CYS A 38 -25.33 -25.93 -3.18
N SER A 39 -25.63 -25.22 -2.10
CA SER A 39 -26.20 -25.81 -0.90
C SER A 39 -27.65 -26.24 -1.12
N TYR A 40 -28.02 -27.41 -0.61
CA TYR A 40 -29.42 -27.83 -0.54
C TYR A 40 -30.05 -27.45 0.81
N CYS A 41 -29.25 -27.12 1.82
CA CYS A 41 -29.71 -26.54 3.06
C CYS A 41 -28.61 -25.62 3.64
N VAL A 42 -28.99 -24.51 4.27
CA VAL A 42 -28.10 -23.65 5.06
C VAL A 42 -28.73 -23.37 6.40
N PHE A 43 -27.91 -23.43 7.45
CA PHE A 43 -28.32 -23.07 8.80
C PHE A 43 -27.50 -21.88 9.29
N ILE A 44 -28.12 -21.03 10.10
CA ILE A 44 -27.38 -20.06 10.92
C ILE A 44 -27.18 -20.65 12.32
N ASN A 45 -25.98 -20.53 12.85
CA ASN A 45 -25.63 -20.85 14.22
C ASN A 45 -25.39 -19.54 14.97
N LEU A 46 -26.12 -19.27 16.05
CA LEU A 46 -25.93 -18.11 16.92
C LEU A 46 -25.17 -18.52 18.17
N TYR A 47 -24.21 -17.69 18.58
CA TYR A 47 -23.35 -17.91 19.73
C TYR A 47 -23.35 -16.68 20.65
N ALA A 48 -23.10 -16.92 21.96
CA ALA A 48 -22.95 -15.84 22.93
C ALA A 48 -21.59 -15.17 22.85
N ASP A 49 -20.54 -15.92 22.45
CA ASP A 49 -19.15 -15.47 22.47
C ASP A 49 -18.46 -15.73 21.13
N GLY A 50 -17.36 -14.99 20.88
CA GLY A 50 -16.58 -15.08 19.65
C GLY A 50 -15.79 -16.39 19.50
N GLU A 51 -15.65 -17.15 20.58
CA GLU A 51 -14.98 -18.45 20.63
C GLU A 51 -15.66 -19.42 21.60
N GLY A 52 -15.13 -20.65 21.73
CA GLY A 52 -15.67 -21.64 22.68
C GLY A 52 -16.97 -22.30 22.21
N GLN A 53 -17.72 -22.95 23.15
CA GLN A 53 -18.87 -23.79 22.82
C GLN A 53 -20.22 -23.20 23.25
N ASN A 54 -20.34 -21.89 23.31
CA ASN A 54 -21.52 -21.19 23.79
C ASN A 54 -22.57 -20.98 22.68
N LEU A 55 -22.96 -22.08 22.01
CA LEU A 55 -24.04 -22.09 21.02
C LEU A 55 -25.38 -21.78 21.69
N ILE A 56 -26.08 -20.77 21.17
CA ILE A 56 -27.43 -20.38 21.63
C ILE A 56 -28.47 -21.19 20.88
N GLU A 57 -28.43 -21.15 19.55
CA GLU A 57 -29.40 -21.83 18.69
C GLU A 57 -28.84 -22.05 17.27
N THR A 58 -29.39 -23.09 16.60
CA THR A 58 -29.17 -23.35 15.18
C THR A 58 -30.52 -23.37 14.48
N LEU A 59 -30.68 -22.56 13.44
CA LEU A 59 -31.94 -22.43 12.72
C LEU A 59 -31.75 -22.59 11.20
N PRO A 60 -32.67 -23.28 10.49
CA PRO A 60 -32.61 -23.39 9.05
C PRO A 60 -32.92 -22.05 8.40
N MET A 61 -32.22 -21.72 7.36
CA MET A 61 -32.48 -20.55 6.51
C MET A 61 -33.38 -20.94 5.32
N ARG A 62 -34.11 -19.97 4.82
CA ARG A 62 -34.97 -20.13 3.65
C ARG A 62 -34.22 -19.72 2.40
N ARG A 63 -34.20 -20.60 1.40
CA ARG A 63 -33.69 -20.27 0.06
C ARG A 63 -34.62 -19.27 -0.63
N ILE A 64 -34.04 -18.23 -1.18
CA ILE A 64 -34.70 -17.21 -2.00
C ILE A 64 -34.10 -17.22 -3.42
N GLU A 65 -34.21 -16.13 -4.18
CA GLU A 65 -33.73 -16.03 -5.54
C GLU A 65 -32.18 -16.09 -5.65
N ASN A 66 -31.68 -16.46 -6.81
CA ASN A 66 -30.26 -16.39 -7.19
C ASN A 66 -29.30 -17.08 -6.22
N GLY A 67 -29.72 -18.17 -5.58
CA GLY A 67 -28.86 -18.96 -4.67
C GLY A 67 -28.60 -18.32 -3.31
N VAL A 68 -29.38 -17.30 -2.94
CA VAL A 68 -29.29 -16.66 -1.62
C VAL A 68 -30.15 -17.38 -0.60
N TRP A 69 -29.64 -17.49 0.60
CA TRP A 69 -30.34 -17.98 1.80
C TRP A 69 -30.60 -16.84 2.76
N TYR A 70 -31.79 -16.84 3.39
CA TYR A 70 -32.31 -15.74 4.20
C TYR A 70 -32.96 -16.23 5.48
N ILE A 71 -32.73 -15.50 6.56
CA ILE A 71 -33.50 -15.58 7.81
C ILE A 71 -33.64 -14.20 8.46
N GLU A 72 -34.74 -13.98 9.18
CA GLU A 72 -35.01 -12.76 9.91
C GLU A 72 -35.38 -13.10 11.36
N PHE A 73 -34.86 -12.29 12.28
CA PHE A 73 -35.18 -12.31 13.69
C PHE A 73 -35.87 -11.00 14.05
N THR A 74 -37.04 -11.13 14.72
CA THR A 74 -37.81 -10.00 15.28
C THR A 74 -37.24 -9.52 16.62
N ARG A 75 -35.92 -9.47 16.70
CA ARG A 75 -35.13 -8.96 17.82
C ARG A 75 -33.78 -8.42 17.31
N ASN A 76 -33.28 -7.42 18.01
CA ASN A 76 -31.92 -6.91 17.77
C ASN A 76 -30.90 -7.92 18.33
N LEU A 77 -29.99 -8.37 17.48
CA LEU A 77 -28.91 -9.32 17.82
C LEU A 77 -27.54 -8.64 17.95
N ASP A 78 -27.50 -7.31 18.13
CA ASP A 78 -26.23 -6.60 18.34
C ASP A 78 -25.42 -7.20 19.49
N GLY A 79 -24.17 -7.57 19.22
CA GLY A 79 -23.29 -8.27 20.15
C GLY A 79 -23.33 -9.80 20.10
N CYS A 80 -24.27 -10.40 19.34
CA CYS A 80 -24.25 -11.86 19.12
C CYS A 80 -23.21 -12.24 18.07
N PHE A 81 -22.67 -13.45 18.20
CA PHE A 81 -21.77 -14.02 17.19
C PHE A 81 -22.49 -15.09 16.37
N TYR A 82 -22.00 -15.34 15.15
CA TYR A 82 -22.65 -16.29 14.26
C TYR A 82 -21.69 -16.94 13.26
N THR A 83 -22.11 -18.10 12.77
CA THR A 83 -21.54 -18.81 11.61
C THR A 83 -22.67 -19.35 10.74
N TYR A 84 -22.31 -19.82 9.55
CA TYR A 84 -23.23 -20.60 8.71
C TYR A 84 -22.77 -22.04 8.63
N THR A 85 -23.75 -22.98 8.63
CA THR A 85 -23.53 -24.39 8.27
C THR A 85 -24.13 -24.63 6.89
N TYR A 86 -23.28 -25.00 5.95
CA TYR A 86 -23.65 -25.34 4.57
C TYR A 86 -23.80 -26.85 4.41
N GLU A 87 -24.86 -27.32 3.77
CA GLU A 87 -25.06 -28.71 3.43
C GLU A 87 -25.01 -28.91 1.91
N TYR A 88 -23.94 -29.58 1.45
CA TYR A 88 -23.78 -30.04 0.07
C TYR A 88 -22.91 -31.31 0.05
N ASP A 89 -23.01 -32.11 -1.04
CA ASP A 89 -22.31 -33.39 -1.17
C ASP A 89 -22.50 -34.35 0.03
N MET A 90 -23.70 -34.33 0.63
CA MET A 90 -24.06 -35.12 1.83
C MET A 90 -23.14 -34.88 3.04
N LYS A 91 -22.51 -33.71 3.11
CA LYS A 91 -21.62 -33.26 4.20
C LYS A 91 -22.09 -31.93 4.75
N ARG A 92 -21.63 -31.61 5.95
CA ARG A 92 -21.83 -30.32 6.61
C ARG A 92 -20.50 -29.61 6.76
N PHE A 93 -20.51 -28.33 6.43
CA PHE A 93 -19.35 -27.46 6.55
C PHE A 93 -19.76 -26.21 7.32
N GLU A 94 -19.06 -25.88 8.38
CA GLU A 94 -19.30 -24.64 9.13
C GLU A 94 -18.24 -23.61 8.79
N GLY A 95 -18.63 -22.36 8.56
CA GLY A 95 -17.74 -21.28 8.25
C GLY A 95 -18.30 -19.93 8.67
N ILE A 96 -17.38 -18.96 8.81
CA ILE A 96 -17.73 -17.56 9.02
C ILE A 96 -18.37 -16.99 7.74
N ASP A 97 -19.17 -15.95 7.90
CA ASP A 97 -19.79 -15.22 6.81
C ASP A 97 -18.75 -14.49 5.94
N VAL A 98 -18.81 -14.70 4.64
CA VAL A 98 -17.96 -13.99 3.64
C VAL A 98 -18.13 -12.46 3.75
N TYR A 99 -19.33 -11.99 4.10
CA TYR A 99 -19.66 -10.56 4.24
C TYR A 99 -19.62 -10.05 5.69
N ALA A 100 -19.05 -10.81 6.65
CA ALA A 100 -18.89 -10.35 8.02
C ALA A 100 -18.13 -9.03 8.09
N LYS A 101 -18.70 -8.00 8.72
CA LYS A 101 -18.11 -6.66 8.94
C LYS A 101 -17.43 -6.52 10.30
N ALA A 102 -17.65 -7.48 11.17
CA ALA A 102 -17.04 -7.63 12.47
C ALA A 102 -16.85 -9.11 12.77
N CYS A 103 -15.85 -9.45 13.54
CA CYS A 103 -15.57 -10.82 13.95
C CYS A 103 -15.09 -10.88 15.39
N GLY A 104 -15.25 -12.05 16.00
CA GLY A 104 -14.66 -12.38 17.30
C GLY A 104 -13.15 -12.58 17.21
N VAL A 105 -12.55 -12.85 18.35
CA VAL A 105 -11.12 -13.14 18.49
C VAL A 105 -10.67 -14.21 17.49
N ASN A 106 -9.50 -14.01 16.89
CA ASN A 106 -8.93 -14.87 15.85
C ASN A 106 -9.84 -15.08 14.62
N GLY A 107 -10.83 -14.19 14.38
CA GLY A 107 -11.69 -14.24 13.21
C GLY A 107 -12.45 -15.55 13.00
N ILE A 108 -12.86 -16.25 14.06
CA ILE A 108 -13.51 -17.56 13.99
C ILE A 108 -14.99 -17.44 13.68
N ARG A 109 -15.67 -16.44 14.25
CA ARG A 109 -17.11 -16.17 14.10
C ARG A 109 -17.35 -14.73 13.65
N GLY A 110 -18.31 -14.52 12.78
CA GLY A 110 -18.83 -13.20 12.51
C GLY A 110 -19.52 -12.64 13.76
N ALA A 111 -19.50 -11.32 13.93
CA ALA A 111 -20.24 -10.63 14.96
C ALA A 111 -21.32 -9.74 14.35
N VAL A 112 -22.49 -9.73 14.93
CA VAL A 112 -23.56 -8.79 14.60
C VAL A 112 -23.27 -7.49 15.31
N VAL A 113 -23.00 -6.41 14.56
CA VAL A 113 -22.64 -5.12 15.13
C VAL A 113 -23.42 -4.00 14.45
N ASP A 114 -24.07 -3.18 15.27
CA ASP A 114 -24.51 -1.86 14.84
C ASP A 114 -23.30 -0.94 14.72
N LEU A 115 -22.83 -0.75 13.47
CA LEU A 115 -21.64 0.04 13.17
C LEU A 115 -21.73 1.49 13.64
N SER A 116 -22.95 2.05 13.76
CA SER A 116 -23.15 3.42 14.25
C SER A 116 -22.70 3.57 15.71
N THR A 117 -22.80 2.49 16.51
CA THR A 117 -22.36 2.46 17.91
C THR A 117 -20.83 2.42 18.09
N THR A 118 -20.11 2.23 17.00
CA THR A 118 -18.64 2.18 16.97
C THR A 118 -18.01 3.51 16.60
N ASN A 119 -18.81 4.52 16.24
CA ASN A 119 -18.30 5.82 15.83
C ASN A 119 -17.68 6.58 17.03
N PRO A 120 -16.42 7.04 16.93
CA PRO A 120 -15.86 7.93 17.95
C PRO A 120 -16.57 9.29 17.93
N GLU A 121 -16.46 10.03 19.02
CA GLU A 121 -17.00 11.39 19.12
C GLU A 121 -16.49 12.27 17.96
N GLY A 122 -17.40 12.93 17.27
CA GLY A 122 -17.09 13.80 16.12
C GLY A 122 -16.97 13.07 14.78
N TRP A 123 -17.10 11.75 14.72
CA TRP A 123 -16.96 10.95 13.49
C TRP A 123 -17.85 11.43 12.35
N GLU A 124 -19.09 11.77 12.63
CA GLU A 124 -20.07 12.20 11.61
C GLU A 124 -19.62 13.48 10.90
N ASN A 125 -19.01 14.40 11.62
CA ASN A 125 -18.67 15.73 11.17
C ASN A 125 -17.23 15.86 10.64
N HIS A 126 -16.34 14.90 10.90
CA HIS A 126 -14.97 14.98 10.43
C HIS A 126 -14.90 14.74 8.91
N LYS A 127 -13.96 15.40 8.26
CA LYS A 127 -13.81 15.39 6.81
C LYS A 127 -12.46 14.81 6.42
N ARG A 128 -12.43 14.13 5.27
CA ARG A 128 -11.19 13.76 4.58
C ARG A 128 -10.35 15.01 4.26
N PRO A 129 -9.02 14.94 4.32
CA PRO A 129 -8.16 15.99 3.79
C PRO A 129 -8.42 16.20 2.29
N ALA A 130 -8.37 17.46 1.86
CA ALA A 130 -8.55 17.78 0.45
C ALA A 130 -7.27 17.49 -0.34
N LEU A 131 -7.40 16.89 -1.51
CA LEU A 131 -6.35 16.70 -2.50
C LEU A 131 -6.77 17.40 -3.79
N SER A 132 -5.93 18.30 -4.34
CA SER A 132 -6.28 19.04 -5.55
C SER A 132 -6.00 18.24 -6.83
N SER A 133 -4.92 17.47 -6.84
CA SER A 133 -4.52 16.54 -7.89
C SER A 133 -3.91 15.30 -7.29
N HIS A 134 -4.01 14.15 -7.94
CA HIS A 134 -3.34 12.92 -7.48
C HIS A 134 -1.81 13.11 -7.39
N THR A 135 -1.20 13.92 -8.27
CA THR A 135 0.24 14.23 -8.23
C THR A 135 0.67 15.12 -7.06
N ASP A 136 -0.29 15.70 -6.31
CA ASP A 136 -0.02 16.41 -5.06
C ASP A 136 0.23 15.46 -3.87
N ALA A 137 -0.12 14.19 -4.03
CA ALA A 137 0.09 13.20 -3.00
C ALA A 137 1.58 12.92 -2.77
N VAL A 138 1.93 12.72 -1.50
CA VAL A 138 3.19 12.15 -1.00
C VAL A 138 2.81 11.04 -0.05
N ILE A 139 3.09 9.80 -0.43
CA ILE A 139 2.64 8.61 0.29
C ILE A 139 3.75 8.11 1.21
N TYR A 140 3.37 7.77 2.44
CA TYR A 140 4.24 7.18 3.46
C TYR A 140 3.68 5.84 3.89
N GLU A 141 4.33 4.76 3.48
CA GLU A 141 3.93 3.39 3.83
C GLU A 141 4.25 3.09 5.30
N THR A 142 3.35 2.44 6.01
CA THR A 142 3.49 2.18 7.44
C THR A 142 2.81 0.87 7.84
N HIS A 143 3.48 0.06 8.67
CA HIS A 143 2.88 -1.06 9.37
C HIS A 143 2.44 -0.64 10.78
N ILE A 144 1.24 -1.01 11.21
CA ILE A 144 0.66 -0.57 12.51
C ILE A 144 1.60 -0.88 13.67
N ARG A 145 2.12 -2.12 13.73
CA ARG A 145 2.99 -2.55 14.83
C ARG A 145 4.36 -1.89 14.77
N ASP A 146 5.02 -1.89 13.61
CA ASP A 146 6.37 -1.34 13.43
C ASP A 146 6.49 0.11 13.84
N PHE A 147 5.42 0.88 13.57
CA PHE A 147 5.36 2.31 13.81
C PHE A 147 5.67 2.72 15.24
N SER A 148 5.29 1.89 16.22
CA SER A 148 5.31 2.33 17.62
C SER A 148 5.70 1.25 18.64
N ILE A 149 5.84 -0.02 18.26
CA ILE A 149 6.09 -1.10 19.22
C ILE A 149 7.40 -0.92 19.99
N ASP A 150 8.43 -0.35 19.36
CA ASP A 150 9.69 -0.04 20.02
C ASP A 150 9.52 1.08 21.05
N PRO A 151 10.06 0.91 22.28
CA PRO A 151 9.96 1.94 23.33
C PRO A 151 10.48 3.33 22.95
N SER A 152 11.41 3.42 21.98
CA SER A 152 11.91 4.70 21.46
C SER A 152 10.84 5.52 20.74
N SER A 153 9.69 4.94 20.43
CA SER A 153 8.53 5.66 19.89
C SER A 153 7.99 6.73 20.85
N GLY A 154 8.17 6.54 22.16
CA GLY A 154 7.61 7.40 23.19
C GLY A 154 6.09 7.28 23.36
N VAL A 155 5.46 6.32 22.66
CA VAL A 155 4.05 5.95 22.81
C VAL A 155 3.85 5.23 24.14
N SER A 156 2.70 5.42 24.78
CA SER A 156 2.33 4.73 26.02
C SER A 156 2.32 3.21 25.81
N GLU A 157 2.75 2.44 26.82
CA GLU A 157 2.98 1.01 26.70
C GLU A 157 1.74 0.25 26.23
N GLN A 158 0.55 0.62 26.68
CA GLN A 158 -0.72 0.01 26.32
C GLN A 158 -1.11 0.21 24.84
N ASN A 159 -0.61 1.28 24.20
CA ASN A 159 -0.94 1.64 22.82
C ASN A 159 0.17 1.29 21.84
N ARG A 160 1.35 0.84 22.30
CA ARG A 160 2.45 0.45 21.40
C ARG A 160 2.05 -0.70 20.49
N GLY A 161 2.32 -0.54 19.18
CA GLY A 161 2.01 -1.52 18.16
C GLY A 161 0.52 -1.66 17.84
N LYS A 162 -0.32 -0.71 18.28
CA LYS A 162 -1.78 -0.74 18.15
C LYS A 162 -2.33 0.48 17.40
N TYR A 163 -3.61 0.42 17.00
CA TYR A 163 -4.30 1.52 16.33
C TYR A 163 -4.18 2.85 17.12
N LEU A 164 -4.35 2.79 18.42
CA LEU A 164 -4.33 3.98 19.29
C LEU A 164 -2.97 4.68 19.37
N ALA A 165 -1.87 4.04 18.95
CA ALA A 165 -0.57 4.70 18.84
C ALA A 165 -0.60 5.92 17.91
N PHE A 166 -1.45 5.89 16.88
CA PHE A 166 -1.62 6.98 15.92
C PHE A 166 -2.41 8.18 16.49
N THR A 167 -3.07 8.01 17.62
CA THR A 167 -3.84 9.08 18.26
C THR A 167 -3.00 9.88 19.25
N GLU A 168 -1.85 9.37 19.69
CA GLU A 168 -0.98 10.03 20.67
C GLU A 168 -0.21 11.20 20.04
N LYS A 169 -0.48 12.39 20.52
CA LYS A 169 0.13 13.64 20.04
C LYS A 169 1.38 13.98 20.87
N GLY A 170 2.41 14.52 20.20
CA GLY A 170 3.60 15.06 20.89
C GLY A 170 4.59 14.00 21.38
N THR A 171 4.48 12.75 20.96
CA THR A 171 5.45 11.68 21.26
C THR A 171 6.85 12.05 20.76
N LYS A 172 7.88 11.64 21.50
CA LYS A 172 9.28 12.00 21.23
C LYS A 172 10.25 10.88 21.57
N CYS A 173 11.32 10.82 20.79
CA CYS A 173 12.57 10.19 21.16
C CYS A 173 13.62 11.28 21.39
N LYS A 174 14.06 11.45 22.63
CA LYS A 174 14.95 12.59 23.01
C LYS A 174 14.31 13.93 22.58
N ASN A 175 14.95 14.65 21.66
CA ASN A 175 14.51 15.96 21.18
C ASN A 175 13.73 15.91 19.84
N SER A 176 13.53 14.72 19.26
CA SER A 176 12.88 14.54 17.97
C SER A 176 11.46 14.01 18.13
N TYR A 177 10.51 14.60 17.41
CA TYR A 177 9.16 14.09 17.31
C TYR A 177 9.14 12.71 16.62
N THR A 178 8.24 11.83 17.11
CA THR A 178 8.00 10.48 16.62
C THR A 178 6.55 10.32 16.17
N CYS A 179 6.22 9.20 15.58
CA CYS A 179 4.85 8.80 15.26
C CYS A 179 4.04 9.89 14.52
N LEU A 180 2.79 10.16 14.92
CA LEU A 180 1.91 11.15 14.27
C LEU A 180 2.57 12.54 14.14
N SER A 181 3.28 12.97 15.18
CA SER A 181 3.98 14.27 15.17
C SER A 181 5.15 14.30 14.18
N HIS A 182 5.80 13.16 13.93
CA HIS A 182 6.82 13.03 12.89
C HIS A 182 6.20 13.13 11.49
N LEU A 183 5.13 12.38 11.19
CA LEU A 183 4.43 12.44 9.91
C LEU A 183 4.00 13.86 9.54
N LYS A 184 3.40 14.56 10.51
CA LYS A 184 3.00 15.97 10.35
C LYS A 184 4.20 16.89 10.08
N ALA A 185 5.31 16.71 10.81
CA ALA A 185 6.51 17.54 10.67
C ALA A 185 7.26 17.24 9.35
N LEU A 186 7.24 16.00 8.87
CA LEU A 186 7.81 15.59 7.60
C LEU A 186 7.04 16.19 6.41
N GLY A 187 5.71 16.33 6.55
CA GLY A 187 4.86 16.99 5.56
C GLY A 187 4.26 16.05 4.50
N VAL A 188 4.21 14.75 4.78
CA VAL A 188 3.51 13.77 3.94
C VAL A 188 2.01 14.06 3.89
N THR A 189 1.35 13.67 2.83
CA THR A 189 -0.08 13.91 2.61
C THR A 189 -0.94 12.70 2.87
N HIS A 190 -0.40 11.51 2.70
CA HIS A 190 -1.10 10.23 2.91
C HIS A 190 -0.21 9.25 3.64
N VAL A 191 -0.85 8.43 4.47
CA VAL A 191 -0.26 7.23 5.05
C VAL A 191 -0.92 6.02 4.42
N GLN A 192 -0.13 5.14 3.81
CA GLN A 192 -0.57 3.80 3.42
C GLN A 192 -0.32 2.86 4.59
N LEU A 193 -1.37 2.24 5.10
CA LEU A 193 -1.28 1.18 6.10
C LEU A 193 -1.17 -0.16 5.41
N LEU A 194 -0.14 -0.96 5.77
CA LEU A 194 -0.11 -2.39 5.42
C LEU A 194 -1.42 -3.03 5.88
N PRO A 195 -1.78 -4.26 5.41
CA PRO A 195 -3.11 -4.81 5.61
C PRO A 195 -3.62 -4.67 7.05
N ILE A 196 -4.82 -4.12 7.19
CA ILE A 196 -5.49 -3.85 8.47
C ILE A 196 -6.81 -4.61 8.63
N TYR A 197 -7.18 -5.44 7.65
CA TYR A 197 -8.25 -6.42 7.84
C TYR A 197 -7.74 -7.64 8.60
N ASP A 198 -8.67 -8.45 9.10
CA ASP A 198 -8.41 -9.67 9.85
C ASP A 198 -7.60 -10.68 9.03
N PHE A 199 -6.42 -11.04 9.51
CA PHE A 199 -5.49 -11.99 8.89
C PHE A 199 -5.18 -13.17 9.81
N CYS A 200 -4.54 -14.25 9.29
CA CYS A 200 -4.63 -15.57 9.90
C CYS A 200 -3.54 -15.89 10.92
N THR A 201 -2.30 -15.45 10.70
CA THR A 201 -1.12 -16.04 11.36
C THR A 201 -0.69 -15.37 12.67
N VAL A 202 -1.44 -14.39 13.17
CA VAL A 202 -1.23 -13.80 14.50
C VAL A 202 -2.35 -14.23 15.42
N ASP A 203 -2.01 -14.91 16.52
CA ASP A 203 -2.95 -15.34 17.55
C ASP A 203 -3.32 -14.16 18.45
N GLU A 204 -4.49 -13.56 18.19
CA GLU A 204 -4.99 -12.38 18.90
C GLU A 204 -5.24 -12.65 20.39
N ALA A 205 -5.56 -13.92 20.75
CA ALA A 205 -5.82 -14.33 22.13
C ALA A 205 -4.55 -14.40 22.96
N HIS A 206 -3.39 -14.50 22.34
CA HIS A 206 -2.10 -14.74 22.98
C HIS A 206 -1.02 -13.72 22.56
N PRO A 207 -1.21 -12.42 22.84
CA PRO A 207 -0.26 -11.35 22.45
C PRO A 207 1.14 -11.54 23.11
N GLU A 208 1.24 -12.31 24.20
CA GLU A 208 2.51 -12.65 24.84
C GLU A 208 3.42 -13.52 23.96
N LYS A 209 2.89 -14.23 22.95
CA LYS A 209 3.68 -14.99 21.97
C LYS A 209 4.48 -14.08 21.04
N LYS A 210 4.18 -12.77 21.00
CA LYS A 210 4.85 -11.75 20.19
C LYS A 210 4.97 -12.15 18.71
N GLN A 211 3.93 -12.76 18.18
CA GLN A 211 3.85 -13.11 16.77
C GLN A 211 3.81 -11.84 15.91
N TYR A 212 4.32 -11.96 14.70
CA TYR A 212 4.40 -10.87 13.74
C TYR A 212 4.04 -11.37 12.35
N ASN A 213 3.27 -10.60 11.63
CA ASN A 213 3.04 -10.75 10.19
C ASN A 213 2.76 -9.38 9.59
N TRP A 214 3.11 -9.18 8.30
CA TRP A 214 2.71 -7.97 7.57
C TRP A 214 1.20 -7.90 7.33
N GLY A 215 0.49 -9.04 7.32
CA GLY A 215 -0.95 -9.15 7.10
C GLY A 215 -1.36 -9.58 5.69
N TYR A 216 -0.44 -10.10 4.88
CA TYR A 216 -0.75 -10.61 3.53
C TYR A 216 -1.22 -12.08 3.56
N ASP A 217 -1.86 -12.49 4.63
CA ASP A 217 -2.52 -13.77 4.85
C ASP A 217 -4.01 -13.60 5.18
N PRO A 218 -4.82 -13.04 4.22
CA PRO A 218 -6.17 -12.57 4.45
C PRO A 218 -7.14 -13.68 4.86
N LYS A 219 -7.97 -13.37 5.87
CA LYS A 219 -9.01 -14.26 6.39
C LYS A 219 -10.39 -13.66 6.23
N ASN A 220 -10.67 -12.52 6.89
CA ASN A 220 -11.96 -11.83 6.86
C ASN A 220 -11.79 -10.39 6.34
N PHE A 221 -12.01 -10.18 5.06
CA PHE A 221 -11.66 -8.95 4.33
C PHE A 221 -12.41 -7.69 4.77
N ASN A 222 -13.56 -7.81 5.47
CA ASN A 222 -14.35 -6.66 5.90
C ASN A 222 -14.28 -6.43 7.42
N CYS A 223 -13.49 -7.21 8.15
CA CYS A 223 -13.28 -7.05 9.59
C CYS A 223 -11.90 -6.41 9.83
N PRO A 224 -11.76 -5.39 10.70
CA PRO A 224 -10.46 -4.90 11.12
C PRO A 224 -9.69 -5.97 11.90
N GLU A 225 -8.35 -5.94 11.81
CA GLU A 225 -7.44 -6.83 12.52
C GLU A 225 -7.50 -6.61 14.04
N GLY A 226 -7.67 -7.68 14.80
CA GLY A 226 -7.84 -7.62 16.25
C GLY A 226 -6.54 -7.48 17.04
N SER A 227 -5.41 -7.99 16.52
CA SER A 227 -4.12 -7.86 17.22
C SER A 227 -3.67 -6.40 17.36
N TYR A 228 -4.18 -5.51 16.52
CA TYR A 228 -3.93 -4.07 16.58
C TYR A 228 -4.88 -3.32 17.52
N SER A 229 -5.92 -3.96 18.06
CA SER A 229 -6.83 -3.36 19.04
C SER A 229 -6.35 -3.58 20.48
N THR A 230 -6.87 -2.78 21.41
CA THR A 230 -6.57 -2.95 22.84
C THR A 230 -7.34 -4.12 23.44
N ASP A 231 -8.49 -4.49 22.86
CA ASP A 231 -9.29 -5.65 23.25
C ASP A 231 -9.74 -6.44 22.01
N PRO A 232 -9.09 -7.56 21.66
CA PRO A 232 -9.47 -8.39 20.52
C PRO A 232 -10.76 -9.19 20.73
N TYR A 233 -11.24 -9.34 21.98
CA TYR A 233 -12.48 -10.06 22.28
C TYR A 233 -13.74 -9.22 22.04
N ASP A 234 -13.63 -7.87 22.16
CA ASP A 234 -14.72 -6.97 21.81
C ASP A 234 -14.67 -6.61 20.30
N PRO A 235 -15.61 -7.13 19.48
CA PRO A 235 -15.62 -6.85 18.03
C PRO A 235 -15.83 -5.37 17.70
N LYS A 236 -16.42 -4.58 18.63
CA LYS A 236 -16.59 -3.13 18.48
C LYS A 236 -15.32 -2.35 18.80
N CYS A 237 -14.44 -2.88 19.64
CA CYS A 237 -13.21 -2.22 20.02
C CYS A 237 -12.29 -1.98 18.80
N ARG A 238 -12.00 -3.03 18.03
CA ARG A 238 -11.15 -2.95 16.83
C ARG A 238 -11.68 -1.95 15.79
N ILE A 239 -13.01 -1.89 15.62
CA ILE A 239 -13.66 -0.96 14.69
C ILE A 239 -13.51 0.48 15.18
N ARG A 240 -13.82 0.73 16.47
CA ARG A 240 -13.77 2.06 17.06
C ARG A 240 -12.33 2.62 17.05
N GLU A 241 -11.36 1.81 17.44
CA GLU A 241 -9.96 2.23 17.50
C GLU A 241 -9.37 2.52 16.11
N LEU A 242 -9.73 1.73 15.08
CA LEU A 242 -9.35 2.04 13.70
C LEU A 242 -9.99 3.35 13.22
N LYS A 243 -11.27 3.60 13.53
CA LYS A 243 -11.90 4.90 13.23
C LYS A 243 -11.22 6.07 13.96
N GLN A 244 -10.77 5.87 15.19
CA GLN A 244 -10.00 6.88 15.94
C GLN A 244 -8.63 7.17 15.29
N LEU A 245 -7.92 6.14 14.83
CA LEU A 245 -6.67 6.29 14.07
C LEU A 245 -6.91 7.14 12.83
N ILE A 246 -7.91 6.79 12.00
CA ILE A 246 -8.24 7.50 10.77
C ILE A 246 -8.60 8.97 11.06
N MET A 247 -9.44 9.20 12.06
CA MET A 247 -9.81 10.56 12.47
C MET A 247 -8.60 11.39 12.92
N ALA A 248 -7.67 10.80 13.68
CA ALA A 248 -6.46 11.47 14.13
C ALA A 248 -5.51 11.85 12.97
N LEU A 249 -5.39 10.99 11.94
CA LEU A 249 -4.63 11.30 10.73
C LEU A 249 -5.32 12.42 9.92
N HIS A 250 -6.65 12.35 9.74
CA HIS A 250 -7.41 13.39 9.05
C HIS A 250 -7.31 14.76 9.77
N GLU A 251 -7.38 14.79 11.09
CA GLU A 251 -7.14 16.01 11.90
C GLU A 251 -5.72 16.57 11.71
N ALA A 252 -4.74 15.71 11.43
CA ALA A 252 -3.38 16.12 11.10
C ALA A 252 -3.23 16.60 9.65
N GLY A 253 -4.28 16.51 8.82
CA GLY A 253 -4.27 16.83 7.39
C GLY A 253 -3.67 15.72 6.53
N ILE A 254 -3.72 14.46 6.99
CA ILE A 254 -3.11 13.29 6.35
C ILE A 254 -4.21 12.30 5.99
N GLY A 255 -4.35 11.96 4.70
CA GLY A 255 -5.26 10.93 4.22
C GLY A 255 -4.76 9.52 4.54
N VAL A 256 -5.68 8.55 4.53
CA VAL A 256 -5.39 7.16 4.88
C VAL A 256 -5.67 6.25 3.68
N ILE A 257 -4.66 5.49 3.29
CA ILE A 257 -4.71 4.49 2.22
C ILE A 257 -4.64 3.11 2.87
N MET A 258 -5.51 2.20 2.46
CA MET A 258 -5.51 0.81 2.90
C MET A 258 -4.84 -0.07 1.85
N ASP A 259 -3.95 -0.94 2.30
CA ASP A 259 -3.43 -2.04 1.49
C ASP A 259 -4.41 -3.20 1.49
N VAL A 260 -4.82 -3.65 0.30
CA VAL A 260 -5.84 -4.69 0.13
C VAL A 260 -5.33 -5.86 -0.70
N VAL A 261 -5.60 -7.09 -0.23
CA VAL A 261 -5.08 -8.35 -0.79
C VAL A 261 -6.23 -9.19 -1.32
N TYR A 262 -6.92 -8.69 -2.36
CA TYR A 262 -8.04 -9.45 -2.96
C TYR A 262 -7.58 -10.52 -3.94
N ASN A 263 -6.29 -10.66 -4.17
CA ASN A 263 -5.73 -11.60 -5.14
C ASN A 263 -5.69 -13.06 -4.67
N HIS A 264 -5.68 -13.33 -3.35
CA HIS A 264 -5.71 -14.67 -2.77
C HIS A 264 -6.38 -14.70 -1.39
N THR A 265 -6.56 -15.89 -0.84
CA THR A 265 -6.95 -16.16 0.55
C THR A 265 -5.89 -17.00 1.23
N TYR A 266 -5.72 -16.86 2.55
CA TYR A 266 -4.74 -17.68 3.28
C TYR A 266 -5.05 -19.18 3.16
N HIS A 267 -6.26 -19.58 3.51
CA HIS A 267 -6.75 -20.94 3.28
C HIS A 267 -7.48 -21.01 1.91
N THR A 268 -7.39 -22.13 1.21
CA THR A 268 -8.11 -22.36 -0.03
C THR A 268 -9.44 -23.07 0.25
N GLU A 269 -9.38 -24.37 0.60
CA GLU A 269 -10.59 -25.23 0.78
C GLU A 269 -11.32 -24.91 2.09
N ASP A 270 -10.60 -24.42 3.12
CA ASP A 270 -11.19 -24.00 4.40
C ASP A 270 -11.50 -22.49 4.45
N SER A 271 -11.36 -21.78 3.33
CA SER A 271 -11.74 -20.35 3.27
C SER A 271 -13.26 -20.17 3.35
N PRO A 272 -13.74 -19.07 3.92
CA PRO A 272 -15.17 -18.75 3.93
C PRO A 272 -15.80 -18.80 2.53
N PHE A 273 -15.04 -18.37 1.52
CA PHE A 273 -15.44 -18.39 0.12
C PHE A 273 -15.68 -19.80 -0.41
N HIS A 274 -14.75 -20.72 -0.18
CA HIS A 274 -14.87 -22.08 -0.66
C HIS A 274 -15.96 -22.85 0.09
N LEU A 275 -16.08 -22.61 1.40
CA LEU A 275 -17.13 -23.24 2.21
C LEU A 275 -18.53 -22.79 1.77
N ALA A 276 -18.69 -21.51 1.41
CA ALA A 276 -19.98 -21.01 0.90
C ALA A 276 -20.31 -21.51 -0.52
N GLN A 277 -19.33 -21.48 -1.42
CA GLN A 277 -19.50 -21.95 -2.80
C GLN A 277 -18.17 -22.53 -3.35
N PRO A 278 -17.98 -23.83 -3.26
CA PRO A 278 -16.77 -24.51 -3.74
C PRO A 278 -16.48 -24.25 -5.23
N TYR A 279 -15.20 -24.11 -5.54
CA TYR A 279 -14.66 -23.97 -6.90
C TYR A 279 -15.19 -22.77 -7.69
N TYR A 280 -15.68 -21.74 -7.01
CA TYR A 280 -16.21 -20.55 -7.66
C TYR A 280 -15.34 -19.31 -7.41
N TYR A 281 -15.06 -19.01 -6.15
CA TYR A 281 -14.34 -17.78 -5.79
C TYR A 281 -12.84 -17.83 -6.06
N HIS A 282 -12.26 -19.03 -6.18
CA HIS A 282 -10.86 -19.24 -6.57
C HIS A 282 -10.76 -19.75 -8.00
N ARG A 283 -9.75 -19.26 -8.72
CA ARG A 283 -9.50 -19.74 -10.09
C ARG A 283 -9.06 -21.19 -10.11
N THR A 284 -9.54 -21.87 -11.12
CA THR A 284 -9.18 -23.27 -11.36
C THR A 284 -8.78 -23.47 -12.83
N LYS A 285 -7.86 -24.40 -13.05
CA LYS A 285 -7.47 -24.88 -14.36
C LYS A 285 -7.51 -26.40 -14.35
N MET A 286 -8.33 -27.00 -15.23
CA MET A 286 -8.55 -28.45 -15.26
C MET A 286 -8.99 -29.03 -13.89
N GLY A 287 -9.84 -28.30 -13.15
CA GLY A 287 -10.37 -28.72 -11.85
C GLY A 287 -9.39 -28.61 -10.66
N LYS A 288 -8.20 -28.00 -10.86
CA LYS A 288 -7.22 -27.71 -9.80
C LYS A 288 -7.12 -26.21 -9.59
N PHE A 289 -6.94 -25.79 -8.34
CA PHE A 289 -6.65 -24.39 -8.02
C PHE A 289 -5.36 -23.96 -8.68
N THR A 290 -5.36 -22.73 -9.20
CA THR A 290 -4.15 -22.06 -9.70
C THR A 290 -3.44 -21.35 -8.54
N ASN A 291 -2.15 -21.01 -8.73
CA ASN A 291 -1.31 -20.42 -7.67
C ASN A 291 -0.45 -19.30 -8.24
N ASP A 292 -1.05 -18.39 -8.98
CA ASP A 292 -0.31 -17.32 -9.64
C ASP A 292 -0.05 -16.13 -8.69
N SER A 293 -0.61 -16.17 -7.48
CA SER A 293 -0.21 -15.31 -6.36
C SER A 293 1.12 -15.74 -5.71
N GLY A 294 1.50 -17.01 -5.85
CA GLY A 294 2.60 -17.61 -5.08
C GLY A 294 2.20 -18.03 -3.64
N CYS A 295 0.92 -17.78 -3.25
CA CYS A 295 0.41 -18.01 -1.88
C CYS A 295 -0.53 -19.24 -1.77
N GLY A 296 -0.52 -20.14 -2.76
CA GLY A 296 -1.32 -21.39 -2.74
C GLY A 296 -2.62 -21.34 -3.52
N ASN A 297 -3.16 -20.18 -3.82
CA ASN A 297 -4.36 -19.98 -4.62
C ASN A 297 -4.40 -18.60 -5.25
N GLU A 298 -5.36 -18.34 -6.12
CA GLU A 298 -5.73 -17.00 -6.57
C GLU A 298 -7.25 -16.86 -6.66
N THR A 299 -7.76 -15.67 -6.43
CA THR A 299 -9.19 -15.40 -6.54
C THR A 299 -9.63 -15.20 -7.98
N ALA A 300 -10.87 -15.55 -8.27
CA ALA A 300 -11.47 -15.45 -9.61
C ALA A 300 -12.21 -14.11 -9.75
N SER A 301 -11.50 -12.99 -9.78
CA SER A 301 -12.08 -11.64 -9.84
C SER A 301 -13.03 -11.42 -11.03
N ASN A 302 -12.88 -12.18 -12.10
CA ASN A 302 -13.72 -12.20 -13.28
C ASN A 302 -15.04 -12.97 -13.13
N HIS A 303 -15.29 -13.67 -12.00
CA HIS A 303 -16.58 -14.28 -11.69
C HIS A 303 -17.50 -13.27 -11.02
N ALA A 304 -18.77 -13.22 -11.44
CA ALA A 304 -19.68 -12.12 -11.07
C ALA A 304 -19.80 -11.87 -9.55
N MET A 305 -19.89 -12.93 -8.72
CA MET A 305 -20.01 -12.76 -7.28
C MET A 305 -18.68 -12.48 -6.59
N MET A 306 -17.51 -12.86 -7.17
CA MET A 306 -16.21 -12.42 -6.65
C MET A 306 -15.94 -10.97 -7.02
N GLN A 307 -16.23 -10.55 -8.26
CA GLN A 307 -16.19 -9.15 -8.66
C GLN A 307 -17.06 -8.30 -7.74
N LYS A 308 -18.33 -8.73 -7.54
CA LYS A 308 -19.25 -8.05 -6.62
C LYS A 308 -18.67 -7.94 -5.23
N PHE A 309 -18.10 -9.01 -4.67
CA PHE A 309 -17.52 -9.01 -3.34
C PHE A 309 -16.38 -7.99 -3.23
N ILE A 310 -15.44 -7.97 -4.19
CA ILE A 310 -14.31 -7.02 -4.18
C ILE A 310 -14.83 -5.57 -4.23
N VAL A 311 -15.77 -5.30 -5.14
CA VAL A 311 -16.37 -3.96 -5.27
C VAL A 311 -17.09 -3.55 -3.99
N ASP A 312 -17.96 -4.40 -3.45
CA ASP A 312 -18.71 -4.13 -2.22
C ASP A 312 -17.78 -3.87 -1.03
N SER A 313 -16.70 -4.66 -0.91
CA SER A 313 -15.70 -4.54 0.15
C SER A 313 -14.96 -3.21 0.06
N VAL A 314 -14.46 -2.83 -1.12
CA VAL A 314 -13.78 -1.53 -1.31
C VAL A 314 -14.73 -0.37 -0.99
N LEU A 315 -15.98 -0.41 -1.44
CA LEU A 315 -16.97 0.63 -1.17
C LEU A 315 -17.34 0.71 0.32
N TYR A 316 -17.42 -0.44 1.01
CA TYR A 316 -17.62 -0.48 2.46
C TYR A 316 -16.48 0.24 3.19
N TRP A 317 -15.23 -0.11 2.91
CA TRP A 317 -14.05 0.54 3.50
C TRP A 317 -13.98 2.04 3.17
N ALA A 318 -14.27 2.40 1.92
CA ALA A 318 -14.30 3.81 1.50
C ALA A 318 -15.37 4.62 2.22
N SER A 319 -16.56 4.05 2.45
CA SER A 319 -17.70 4.77 3.01
C SER A 319 -17.71 4.74 4.54
N GLU A 320 -17.60 3.54 5.15
CA GLU A 320 -17.69 3.35 6.59
C GLU A 320 -16.49 3.93 7.33
N TYR A 321 -15.27 3.70 6.79
CA TYR A 321 -14.03 4.19 7.42
C TYR A 321 -13.50 5.49 6.79
N LYS A 322 -14.20 6.04 5.81
CA LYS A 322 -13.79 7.29 5.13
C LYS A 322 -12.34 7.24 4.60
N LEU A 323 -11.90 6.10 4.05
CA LEU A 323 -10.56 5.95 3.51
C LEU A 323 -10.33 6.80 2.26
N ASP A 324 -9.10 7.32 2.10
CA ASP A 324 -8.68 8.21 1.02
C ASP A 324 -7.95 7.50 -0.12
N GLY A 325 -7.75 6.20 0.00
CA GLY A 325 -7.14 5.42 -1.07
C GLY A 325 -7.05 3.93 -0.77
N PHE A 326 -6.68 3.19 -1.83
CA PHE A 326 -6.45 1.75 -1.81
C PHE A 326 -5.22 1.39 -2.63
N ARG A 327 -4.33 0.59 -2.04
CA ARG A 327 -3.21 -0.08 -2.72
C ARG A 327 -3.59 -1.54 -2.89
N PHE A 328 -3.57 -2.03 -4.12
CA PHE A 328 -3.90 -3.42 -4.43
C PHE A 328 -2.63 -4.25 -4.53
N ASP A 329 -2.49 -5.21 -3.62
CA ASP A 329 -1.47 -6.24 -3.68
C ASP A 329 -1.67 -7.11 -4.92
N LEU A 330 -0.59 -7.44 -5.64
CA LEU A 330 -0.62 -8.22 -6.87
C LEU A 330 -1.82 -7.87 -7.77
N MET A 331 -2.06 -6.56 -7.98
CA MET A 331 -3.19 -6.08 -8.79
C MET A 331 -3.20 -6.68 -10.19
N GLY A 332 -2.02 -7.09 -10.68
CA GLY A 332 -1.88 -7.81 -11.93
C GLY A 332 -2.69 -9.11 -12.03
N LEU A 333 -3.14 -9.70 -10.91
CA LEU A 333 -4.03 -10.87 -10.89
C LEU A 333 -5.52 -10.51 -10.99
N ILE A 334 -5.88 -9.25 -10.78
CA ILE A 334 -7.26 -8.78 -10.87
C ILE A 334 -7.55 -8.38 -12.33
N ASP A 335 -8.70 -8.76 -12.84
CA ASP A 335 -9.09 -8.42 -14.20
C ASP A 335 -9.39 -6.92 -14.35
N ILE A 336 -9.17 -6.40 -15.57
CA ILE A 336 -9.32 -4.99 -15.93
C ILE A 336 -10.75 -4.49 -15.71
N ASP A 337 -11.75 -5.30 -15.98
CA ASP A 337 -13.16 -4.91 -15.86
C ASP A 337 -13.51 -4.66 -14.38
N THR A 338 -13.00 -5.50 -13.48
CA THR A 338 -13.15 -5.32 -12.03
C THR A 338 -12.43 -4.07 -11.54
N VAL A 339 -11.18 -3.83 -11.97
CA VAL A 339 -10.41 -2.64 -11.60
C VAL A 339 -11.11 -1.35 -12.06
N ASN A 340 -11.61 -1.33 -13.30
CA ASN A 340 -12.36 -0.19 -13.83
C ASN A 340 -13.67 0.04 -13.07
N LEU A 341 -14.41 -1.03 -12.77
CA LEU A 341 -15.66 -0.93 -12.01
C LEU A 341 -15.43 -0.33 -10.60
N ILE A 342 -14.38 -0.78 -9.90
CA ILE A 342 -13.99 -0.21 -8.60
C ILE A 342 -13.69 1.29 -8.78
N ARG A 343 -12.88 1.67 -9.78
CA ARG A 343 -12.52 3.07 -10.00
C ARG A 343 -13.74 3.95 -10.26
N ASP A 344 -14.66 3.49 -11.09
CA ASP A 344 -15.90 4.21 -11.40
C ASP A 344 -16.75 4.40 -10.14
N LYS A 345 -16.93 3.35 -9.34
CA LYS A 345 -17.70 3.41 -8.09
C LYS A 345 -17.04 4.29 -7.03
N LEU A 346 -15.72 4.27 -6.90
CA LEU A 346 -15.00 5.18 -6.02
C LEU A 346 -15.13 6.65 -6.47
N ASN A 347 -15.22 6.91 -7.78
CA ASN A 347 -15.46 8.26 -8.30
C ASN A 347 -16.84 8.79 -7.87
N ASP A 348 -17.85 7.92 -7.74
CA ASP A 348 -19.17 8.31 -7.26
C ASP A 348 -19.13 8.76 -5.78
N ILE A 349 -18.21 8.20 -4.98
CA ILE A 349 -18.00 8.61 -3.58
C ILE A 349 -17.16 9.89 -3.51
N ASN A 350 -15.96 9.83 -4.08
CA ASN A 350 -15.01 10.95 -4.15
C ASN A 350 -13.94 10.68 -5.22
N PRO A 351 -13.88 11.48 -6.30
CA PRO A 351 -12.89 11.28 -7.36
C PRO A 351 -11.43 11.49 -6.94
N GLN A 352 -11.19 12.03 -5.74
CA GLN A 352 -9.85 12.21 -5.18
C GLN A 352 -9.34 10.97 -4.42
N ILE A 353 -10.16 9.96 -4.19
CA ILE A 353 -9.71 8.70 -3.61
C ILE A 353 -8.63 8.10 -4.50
N LEU A 354 -7.43 7.88 -3.95
CA LEU A 354 -6.31 7.26 -4.67
C LEU A 354 -6.58 5.77 -4.89
N MET A 355 -6.23 5.27 -6.05
CA MET A 355 -6.28 3.85 -6.36
C MET A 355 -5.03 3.48 -7.16
N TYR A 356 -4.26 2.54 -6.65
CA TYR A 356 -3.04 2.06 -7.30
C TYR A 356 -2.69 0.66 -6.79
N GLY A 357 -1.73 0.02 -7.43
CA GLY A 357 -1.28 -1.30 -7.01
C GLY A 357 -0.08 -1.82 -7.78
N GLU A 358 0.19 -3.09 -7.59
CA GLU A 358 1.27 -3.81 -8.25
C GLU A 358 0.81 -4.32 -9.60
N GLY A 359 1.40 -3.79 -10.68
CA GLY A 359 1.08 -4.16 -12.06
C GLY A 359 1.78 -5.44 -12.52
N TRP A 360 1.94 -6.42 -11.63
CA TRP A 360 2.57 -7.73 -11.87
C TRP A 360 1.85 -8.84 -11.11
N THR A 361 2.30 -10.08 -11.27
CA THR A 361 1.80 -11.30 -10.61
C THR A 361 2.95 -12.05 -9.97
N GLY A 362 2.67 -13.02 -9.10
CA GLY A 362 3.66 -13.95 -8.56
C GLY A 362 4.04 -15.09 -9.52
N GLY A 363 3.22 -15.35 -10.55
CA GLY A 363 3.41 -16.43 -11.53
C GLY A 363 2.61 -16.21 -12.82
N GLU A 364 2.41 -17.25 -13.62
CA GLU A 364 1.57 -17.20 -14.83
C GLU A 364 0.09 -17.37 -14.48
N SER A 365 -0.72 -16.33 -14.69
CA SER A 365 -2.15 -16.42 -14.44
C SER A 365 -2.88 -17.32 -15.43
N ALA A 366 -3.90 -18.04 -14.92
CA ALA A 366 -4.82 -18.80 -15.75
C ALA A 366 -5.72 -17.91 -16.62
N LEU A 367 -5.88 -16.64 -16.26
CA LEU A 367 -6.59 -15.65 -17.07
C LEU A 367 -5.68 -15.11 -18.18
N ASN A 368 -6.26 -14.84 -19.34
CA ASN A 368 -5.52 -14.28 -20.48
C ASN A 368 -4.85 -12.95 -20.07
N ALA A 369 -3.56 -12.80 -20.39
CA ALA A 369 -2.76 -11.62 -20.04
C ALA A 369 -3.37 -10.29 -20.51
N THR A 370 -4.14 -10.28 -21.62
CA THR A 370 -4.85 -9.08 -22.11
C THR A 370 -6.04 -8.66 -21.24
N LYS A 371 -6.47 -9.53 -20.33
CA LYS A 371 -7.56 -9.26 -19.36
C LYS A 371 -7.05 -8.84 -18.00
N LEU A 372 -5.75 -8.97 -17.74
CA LEU A 372 -5.13 -8.72 -16.45
C LEU A 372 -4.70 -7.26 -16.32
N SER A 373 -4.73 -6.74 -15.09
CA SER A 373 -4.32 -5.37 -14.79
C SER A 373 -2.80 -5.22 -14.69
N TYR A 374 -2.10 -5.77 -15.68
CA TYR A 374 -0.66 -5.64 -15.83
C TYR A 374 -0.25 -4.22 -16.23
N LYS A 375 0.98 -3.86 -15.90
CA LYS A 375 1.58 -2.57 -16.25
C LYS A 375 1.53 -2.27 -17.76
N PHE A 376 1.76 -3.27 -18.62
CA PHE A 376 1.66 -3.08 -20.08
C PHE A 376 0.22 -2.91 -20.60
N ASN A 377 -0.80 -3.20 -19.78
CA ASN A 377 -2.21 -2.93 -20.08
C ASN A 377 -2.71 -1.60 -19.47
N SER A 378 -1.83 -0.78 -18.90
CA SER A 378 -2.17 0.45 -18.16
C SER A 378 -3.09 1.43 -18.92
N TYR A 379 -3.03 1.39 -20.26
CA TYR A 379 -3.92 2.17 -21.13
C TYR A 379 -5.40 1.75 -21.04
N SER A 380 -5.68 0.54 -20.55
CA SER A 380 -7.03 -0.02 -20.48
C SER A 380 -7.74 0.27 -19.16
N PHE A 381 -7.04 0.77 -18.16
CA PHE A 381 -7.62 1.14 -16.86
C PHE A 381 -7.18 2.54 -16.44
N GLY A 382 -7.96 3.49 -16.78
CA GLY A 382 -7.93 4.93 -16.58
C GLY A 382 -7.04 5.50 -15.48
N ARG A 383 -7.59 6.12 -14.43
CA ARG A 383 -6.86 6.81 -13.35
C ARG A 383 -6.48 5.86 -12.20
N VAL A 384 -5.80 4.76 -12.52
CA VAL A 384 -5.27 3.80 -11.54
C VAL A 384 -3.76 3.80 -11.64
N GLY A 385 -3.09 4.02 -10.51
CA GLY A 385 -1.64 4.08 -10.43
C GLY A 385 -1.01 2.69 -10.36
N LEU A 386 0.26 2.61 -10.78
CA LEU A 386 1.08 1.41 -10.70
C LEU A 386 2.45 1.73 -10.13
N PHE A 387 2.98 0.83 -9.35
CA PHE A 387 4.35 0.96 -8.86
C PHE A 387 5.37 0.97 -10.01
N ASN A 388 6.28 1.94 -9.96
CA ASN A 388 7.31 2.17 -10.97
C ASN A 388 8.59 1.40 -10.62
N ASP A 389 8.55 0.07 -10.74
CA ASP A 389 9.67 -0.83 -10.47
C ASP A 389 10.84 -0.60 -11.43
N ASN A 390 10.59 -0.14 -12.66
CA ASN A 390 11.65 0.24 -13.58
C ASN A 390 12.52 1.37 -13.01
N LEU A 391 11.91 2.42 -12.46
CA LEU A 391 12.65 3.52 -11.83
C LEU A 391 13.32 3.05 -10.54
N ARG A 392 12.62 2.25 -9.71
CA ARG A 392 13.17 1.65 -8.48
C ARG A 392 14.50 0.96 -8.77
N ASP A 393 14.50 0.03 -9.71
CA ASP A 393 15.65 -0.80 -10.01
C ASP A 393 16.76 -0.01 -10.75
N ALA A 394 16.37 0.94 -11.60
CA ALA A 394 17.36 1.83 -12.24
C ALA A 394 18.10 2.70 -11.22
N VAL A 395 17.41 3.19 -10.18
CA VAL A 395 18.01 4.07 -9.17
C VAL A 395 18.90 3.29 -8.20
N LYS A 396 18.38 2.22 -7.56
CA LYS A 396 19.08 1.49 -6.48
C LYS A 396 19.79 0.20 -6.91
N GLY A 397 19.54 -0.27 -8.13
CA GLY A 397 19.92 -1.60 -8.61
C GLY A 397 18.81 -2.63 -8.41
N SER A 398 18.90 -3.75 -9.15
CA SER A 398 17.89 -4.83 -9.11
C SER A 398 17.55 -5.24 -7.69
N THR A 399 16.27 -5.35 -7.42
CA THR A 399 15.74 -5.80 -6.13
C THR A 399 16.04 -7.28 -5.86
N PHE A 400 16.16 -8.08 -6.92
CA PHE A 400 16.41 -9.53 -6.83
C PHE A 400 17.89 -9.93 -6.80
N ASP A 401 18.80 -8.95 -6.88
CA ASP A 401 20.24 -9.15 -6.73
C ASP A 401 20.81 -8.10 -5.78
N SER A 402 21.15 -8.51 -4.57
CA SER A 402 21.62 -7.62 -3.49
C SER A 402 22.90 -6.86 -3.85
N TYR A 403 23.74 -7.39 -4.74
CA TYR A 403 25.01 -6.78 -5.16
C TYR A 403 24.88 -5.89 -6.41
N ASN A 404 23.78 -6.00 -7.16
CA ASN A 404 23.55 -5.20 -8.35
C ASN A 404 23.49 -3.72 -8.01
N LYS A 405 24.25 -2.90 -8.74
CA LYS A 405 24.33 -1.44 -8.58
C LYS A 405 23.31 -0.75 -9.48
N GLY A 406 22.73 0.34 -8.97
CA GLY A 406 21.92 1.26 -9.76
C GLY A 406 22.68 2.53 -10.16
N TYR A 407 21.94 3.47 -10.74
CA TYR A 407 22.49 4.75 -11.21
C TYR A 407 23.23 5.52 -10.11
N VAL A 408 22.68 5.58 -8.90
CA VAL A 408 23.30 6.30 -7.77
C VAL A 408 24.55 5.63 -7.22
N SER A 409 24.77 4.36 -7.52
CA SER A 409 25.93 3.57 -7.06
C SER A 409 26.89 3.19 -8.19
N GLY A 410 26.78 3.85 -9.37
CA GLY A 410 27.77 3.78 -10.46
C GLY A 410 27.36 2.94 -11.67
N ASN A 411 26.11 2.43 -11.76
CA ASN A 411 25.59 1.80 -12.97
C ASN A 411 24.97 2.84 -13.90
N PHE A 412 25.76 3.52 -14.68
CA PHE A 412 25.31 4.60 -15.54
C PHE A 412 24.56 4.15 -16.81
N TYR A 413 24.50 2.85 -17.08
CA TYR A 413 23.61 2.32 -18.15
C TYR A 413 22.14 2.60 -17.86
N GLU A 414 21.79 2.90 -16.61
CA GLU A 414 20.43 3.20 -16.18
C GLU A 414 19.98 4.66 -16.43
N THR A 415 20.89 5.52 -16.93
CA THR A 415 20.61 6.95 -17.15
C THR A 415 19.31 7.21 -17.94
N THR A 416 19.09 6.44 -19.00
CA THR A 416 17.88 6.59 -19.83
C THR A 416 16.61 6.21 -19.06
N ILE A 417 16.66 5.16 -18.22
CA ILE A 417 15.51 4.75 -17.40
C ILE A 417 15.22 5.79 -16.32
N VAL A 418 16.25 6.38 -15.71
CA VAL A 418 16.08 7.50 -14.76
C VAL A 418 15.40 8.69 -15.44
N LYS A 419 15.85 9.10 -16.66
CA LYS A 419 15.17 10.17 -17.43
C LYS A 419 13.70 9.85 -17.70
N ARG A 420 13.34 8.58 -17.97
CA ARG A 420 11.95 8.15 -18.13
C ARG A 420 11.17 8.28 -16.85
N GLY A 421 11.77 7.92 -15.71
CA GLY A 421 11.17 8.13 -14.40
C GLY A 421 10.89 9.59 -14.11
N LEU A 422 11.84 10.50 -14.46
CA LEU A 422 11.68 11.93 -14.28
C LEU A 422 10.42 12.48 -14.98
N VAL A 423 10.07 11.95 -16.15
CA VAL A 423 8.84 12.31 -16.87
C VAL A 423 7.62 11.46 -16.48
N GLY A 424 7.67 10.74 -15.35
CA GLY A 424 6.54 9.91 -14.87
C GLY A 424 6.23 8.70 -15.76
N SER A 425 7.24 8.14 -16.41
CA SER A 425 7.14 6.98 -17.32
C SER A 425 6.18 7.17 -18.50
N VAL A 426 5.82 8.41 -18.84
CA VAL A 426 5.11 8.71 -20.08
C VAL A 426 6.08 8.82 -21.25
N PRO A 427 5.68 8.52 -22.50
CA PRO A 427 6.51 8.76 -23.68
C PRO A 427 6.91 10.22 -23.80
N HIS A 428 8.20 10.48 -24.11
CA HIS A 428 8.74 11.82 -24.31
C HIS A 428 9.69 11.86 -25.51
N HIS A 429 9.58 12.87 -26.37
CA HIS A 429 10.25 12.94 -27.67
C HIS A 429 11.79 13.01 -27.62
N GLN A 430 12.37 13.44 -26.50
CA GLN A 430 13.84 13.50 -26.31
C GLN A 430 14.42 12.27 -25.60
N ILE A 431 13.61 11.26 -25.26
CA ILE A 431 14.04 10.07 -24.55
C ILE A 431 13.76 8.86 -25.44
N ASP A 432 14.83 8.18 -25.90
CA ASP A 432 14.70 7.04 -26.79
C ASP A 432 13.82 5.92 -26.23
N GLY A 433 12.98 5.37 -27.11
CA GLY A 433 11.87 4.53 -26.74
C GLY A 433 12.18 3.05 -26.64
N TYR A 434 12.16 2.49 -25.43
CA TYR A 434 11.71 1.11 -25.23
C TYR A 434 10.34 1.15 -24.53
N GLN A 435 9.34 0.50 -25.11
CA GLN A 435 7.95 0.55 -24.63
C GLN A 435 7.76 0.12 -23.17
N GLU A 436 8.63 -0.78 -22.67
CA GLU A 436 8.51 -1.31 -21.30
C GLU A 436 8.68 -0.28 -20.19
N ALA A 437 9.52 0.74 -20.38
CA ALA A 437 9.72 1.77 -19.37
C ALA A 437 8.92 3.06 -19.60
N CYS A 438 8.18 3.15 -20.72
CA CYS A 438 7.21 4.21 -21.04
C CYS A 438 5.80 3.62 -21.04
N TRP A 439 5.39 3.09 -19.92
CA TRP A 439 4.13 2.35 -19.77
C TRP A 439 2.95 3.23 -19.32
N ALA A 440 3.21 4.39 -18.72
CA ALA A 440 2.15 5.26 -18.22
C ALA A 440 1.48 6.07 -19.35
N TYR A 441 0.15 6.15 -19.33
CA TYR A 441 -0.61 7.02 -20.20
C TYR A 441 -0.58 8.47 -19.70
N GLU A 442 -0.69 8.67 -18.40
CA GLU A 442 -0.59 9.94 -17.69
C GLU A 442 0.37 9.80 -16.49
N PRO A 443 1.06 10.86 -16.07
CA PRO A 443 1.99 10.79 -14.93
C PRO A 443 1.29 10.41 -13.62
N THR A 444 -0.01 10.64 -13.49
CA THR A 444 -0.82 10.23 -12.34
C THR A 444 -0.85 8.72 -12.12
N GLN A 445 -0.44 7.93 -13.13
CA GLN A 445 -0.33 6.48 -13.01
C GLN A 445 1.01 6.02 -12.41
N ALA A 446 2.04 6.86 -12.35
CA ALA A 446 3.36 6.47 -11.87
C ALA A 446 3.50 6.67 -10.35
N ILE A 447 3.56 5.57 -9.59
CA ILE A 447 3.94 5.57 -8.17
C ILE A 447 5.44 5.37 -8.10
N ASN A 448 6.18 6.45 -7.86
CA ASN A 448 7.65 6.45 -7.86
C ASN A 448 8.20 6.13 -6.48
N TYR A 449 9.05 5.14 -6.37
CA TYR A 449 9.63 4.67 -5.12
C TYR A 449 11.02 4.04 -5.33
N VAL A 450 11.77 3.88 -4.27
CA VAL A 450 13.03 3.11 -4.24
C VAL A 450 13.02 2.07 -3.14
N GLU A 451 12.10 2.20 -2.18
CA GLU A 451 11.94 1.31 -1.03
C GLU A 451 10.47 1.14 -0.71
N ALA A 452 10.07 -0.07 -0.33
CA ALA A 452 8.78 -0.45 0.22
C ALA A 452 9.00 -1.49 1.32
N HIS A 453 7.92 -2.06 1.88
CA HIS A 453 8.04 -3.10 2.91
C HIS A 453 8.76 -4.35 2.40
N ASP A 454 8.60 -4.69 1.12
CA ASP A 454 9.29 -5.81 0.45
C ASP A 454 10.78 -5.57 0.28
N ASN A 455 11.54 -6.66 0.40
CA ASN A 455 12.97 -6.74 0.12
C ASN A 455 13.83 -5.85 1.04
N LEU A 456 15.08 -5.62 0.62
CA LEU A 456 16.01 -4.77 1.36
C LEU A 456 15.56 -3.31 1.37
N THR A 457 15.71 -2.64 2.51
CA THR A 457 15.60 -1.18 2.56
C THR A 457 16.64 -0.55 1.62
N LEU A 458 16.47 0.71 1.24
CA LEU A 458 17.45 1.42 0.42
C LEU A 458 18.82 1.44 1.10
N TRP A 459 18.83 1.75 2.40
CA TRP A 459 20.06 1.78 3.19
C TRP A 459 20.77 0.42 3.27
N ASP A 460 20.03 -0.66 3.51
CA ASP A 460 20.59 -2.01 3.55
C ASP A 460 21.11 -2.45 2.18
N LYS A 461 20.37 -2.14 1.10
CA LYS A 461 20.83 -2.37 -0.28
C LYS A 461 22.13 -1.64 -0.60
N LEU A 462 22.25 -0.35 -0.25
CA LEU A 462 23.47 0.42 -0.43
C LEU A 462 24.61 -0.07 0.47
N SER A 463 24.28 -0.60 1.66
CA SER A 463 25.25 -1.18 2.58
C SER A 463 25.81 -2.53 2.10
N ILE A 464 25.16 -3.19 1.14
CA ILE A 464 25.69 -4.38 0.47
C ILE A 464 26.35 -4.01 -0.85
N SER A 465 25.59 -3.39 -1.77
CA SER A 465 26.04 -3.19 -3.15
C SER A 465 27.13 -2.12 -3.32
N ALA A 466 27.25 -1.19 -2.37
CA ALA A 466 28.16 -0.05 -2.46
C ALA A 466 29.24 -0.02 -1.36
N LYS A 467 29.21 -0.92 -0.37
CA LYS A 467 30.07 -0.89 0.82
C LYS A 467 31.57 -0.88 0.52
N HIS A 468 31.99 -1.72 -0.42
CA HIS A 468 33.41 -1.93 -0.71
C HIS A 468 34.03 -0.80 -1.52
N ASP A 469 33.22 -0.06 -2.29
CA ASP A 469 33.71 0.98 -3.21
C ASP A 469 33.51 2.40 -2.65
N PHE A 470 32.60 2.57 -1.65
CA PHE A 470 32.18 3.89 -1.19
C PHE A 470 32.12 3.95 0.33
N SER A 471 32.56 5.08 0.87
CA SER A 471 32.46 5.38 2.29
C SER A 471 31.01 5.54 2.75
N GLU A 472 30.77 5.43 4.07
CA GLU A 472 29.41 5.65 4.62
C GLU A 472 28.83 7.04 4.28
N PRO A 473 29.57 8.17 4.37
CA PRO A 473 29.07 9.46 3.90
C PRO A 473 28.65 9.48 2.43
N GLN A 474 29.42 8.81 1.54
CA GLN A 474 29.04 8.71 0.14
C GLN A 474 27.75 7.89 -0.06
N ARG A 475 27.56 6.80 0.70
CA ARG A 475 26.31 6.04 0.68
C ARG A 475 25.12 6.84 1.22
N GLN A 476 25.33 7.72 2.22
CA GLN A 476 24.32 8.68 2.67
C GLN A 476 23.97 9.70 1.58
N ASP A 477 24.95 10.17 0.80
CA ASP A 477 24.70 11.05 -0.35
C ASP A 477 23.96 10.29 -1.49
N MET A 478 24.25 8.99 -1.70
CA MET A 478 23.48 8.13 -2.62
C MET A 478 22.01 7.97 -2.18
N ASP A 479 21.75 7.83 -0.89
CA ASP A 479 20.39 7.79 -0.34
C ASP A 479 19.66 9.11 -0.60
N LYS A 480 20.28 10.25 -0.31
CA LYS A 480 19.74 11.58 -0.64
C LYS A 480 19.48 11.75 -2.14
N LEU A 481 20.40 11.30 -2.99
CA LEU A 481 20.25 11.39 -4.44
C LEU A 481 19.10 10.51 -4.94
N SER A 482 18.94 9.31 -4.37
CA SER A 482 17.82 8.42 -4.67
C SER A 482 16.48 9.09 -4.32
N ALA A 483 16.37 9.67 -3.12
CA ALA A 483 15.20 10.43 -2.71
C ALA A 483 14.93 11.62 -3.64
N ALA A 484 15.96 12.39 -4.00
CA ALA A 484 15.82 13.52 -4.90
C ALA A 484 15.26 13.10 -6.27
N ILE A 485 15.75 12.02 -6.86
CA ILE A 485 15.22 11.48 -8.11
C ILE A 485 13.72 11.18 -7.99
N ILE A 486 13.31 10.51 -6.89
CA ILE A 486 11.89 10.18 -6.68
C ILE A 486 11.03 11.44 -6.49
N PHE A 487 11.47 12.40 -5.68
CA PHE A 487 10.68 13.58 -5.38
C PHE A 487 10.67 14.63 -6.50
N PHE A 488 11.69 14.65 -7.37
CA PHE A 488 11.71 15.51 -8.55
C PHE A 488 11.07 14.87 -9.79
N SER A 489 10.82 13.57 -9.79
CA SER A 489 10.09 12.89 -10.86
C SER A 489 8.62 13.32 -10.90
N GLN A 490 8.07 13.41 -12.11
CA GLN A 490 6.62 13.51 -12.31
C GLN A 490 5.93 12.22 -11.83
N GLY A 491 4.68 12.30 -11.41
CA GLY A 491 3.96 11.19 -10.79
C GLY A 491 3.78 11.38 -9.29
N ILE A 492 3.63 10.30 -8.54
CA ILE A 492 3.30 10.28 -7.11
C ILE A 492 4.48 9.67 -6.34
N PRO A 493 5.20 10.43 -5.51
CA PRO A 493 6.29 9.88 -4.70
C PRO A 493 5.75 9.04 -3.54
N PHE A 494 6.44 7.94 -3.30
CA PHE A 494 6.17 6.99 -2.25
C PHE A 494 7.46 6.67 -1.49
N ILE A 495 7.39 6.65 -0.17
CA ILE A 495 8.50 6.30 0.73
C ILE A 495 8.03 5.37 1.84
N GLN A 496 8.90 4.48 2.29
CA GLN A 496 8.64 3.59 3.41
C GLN A 496 8.90 4.26 4.75
N LEU A 497 8.17 3.85 5.80
CA LEU A 497 8.41 4.21 7.21
C LEU A 497 9.89 4.07 7.56
N GLY A 498 10.52 5.17 7.90
CA GLY A 498 11.93 5.22 8.33
C GLY A 498 12.97 5.37 7.21
N GLN A 499 12.57 5.35 5.94
CA GLN A 499 13.47 5.64 4.83
C GLN A 499 14.13 7.02 5.01
N ASP A 500 13.38 8.00 5.50
CA ASP A 500 13.84 9.37 5.76
C ASP A 500 14.85 9.52 6.94
N PHE A 501 15.23 8.41 7.57
CA PHE A 501 16.33 8.35 8.54
C PHE A 501 17.06 7.00 8.50
N LEU A 502 17.22 6.44 7.30
CA LEU A 502 18.02 5.26 7.00
C LEU A 502 17.57 4.00 7.76
N ARG A 503 16.29 3.63 7.66
CA ARG A 503 15.77 2.38 8.22
C ARG A 503 16.62 1.20 7.78
N SER A 504 16.86 0.27 8.71
CA SER A 504 17.53 -0.99 8.45
C SER A 504 16.70 -2.15 9.04
N LYS A 505 16.74 -3.29 8.38
CA LYS A 505 16.10 -4.55 8.81
C LYS A 505 17.18 -5.59 9.13
N PRO A 506 17.84 -5.51 10.29
CA PRO A 506 18.91 -6.43 10.63
C PRO A 506 18.36 -7.85 10.87
N LYS A 507 19.13 -8.87 10.46
CA LYS A 507 18.86 -10.25 10.86
C LYS A 507 19.15 -10.45 12.34
N LEU A 508 18.32 -11.26 12.97
CA LEU A 508 18.64 -11.83 14.28
C LEU A 508 19.55 -13.04 14.03
N LEU A 509 20.86 -12.80 14.03
CA LEU A 509 21.85 -13.86 13.81
C LEU A 509 22.02 -14.68 15.09
N THR A 510 22.11 -16.00 14.96
CA THR A 510 22.55 -16.89 16.02
C THR A 510 24.09 -16.83 16.14
N ASP A 511 24.66 -17.23 17.29
CA ASP A 511 26.11 -17.19 17.52
C ASP A 511 26.91 -17.94 16.44
N ASP A 512 26.34 -19.00 15.85
CA ASP A 512 26.94 -19.79 14.78
C ASP A 512 26.88 -19.11 13.40
N GLU A 513 25.92 -18.20 13.18
CA GLU A 513 25.72 -17.45 11.92
C GLU A 513 26.50 -16.13 11.88
N ALA A 514 26.96 -15.64 13.04
CA ALA A 514 27.61 -14.33 13.18
C ALA A 514 29.03 -14.27 12.61
N THR A 515 29.60 -15.39 12.12
CA THR A 515 31.04 -15.50 11.97
C THR A 515 31.60 -15.23 10.58
N ASP A 516 30.85 -15.22 9.47
CA ASP A 516 31.53 -15.26 8.16
C ASP A 516 30.98 -14.38 7.01
N ASN A 517 29.86 -13.67 7.13
CA ASN A 517 29.44 -12.82 6.01
C ASN A 517 28.62 -11.61 6.46
N GLU A 518 29.28 -10.44 6.57
CA GLU A 518 28.63 -9.14 6.86
C GLU A 518 27.55 -8.80 5.83
N ASP A 519 27.60 -9.34 4.62
CA ASP A 519 26.61 -9.13 3.56
C ASP A 519 25.29 -9.87 3.84
N ASN A 520 25.28 -10.83 4.77
CA ASN A 520 24.10 -11.54 5.21
C ASN A 520 23.46 -10.92 6.48
N ALA A 521 23.83 -9.69 6.82
CA ALA A 521 23.40 -9.01 8.05
C ALA A 521 21.95 -8.48 8.00
N PHE A 522 21.32 -8.45 6.81
CA PHE A 522 20.02 -7.82 6.61
C PHE A 522 18.97 -8.81 6.11
N GLU A 523 17.73 -8.65 6.58
CA GLU A 523 16.59 -9.46 6.11
C GLU A 523 16.09 -8.95 4.76
N TRP A 524 16.13 -9.82 3.77
CA TRP A 524 15.55 -9.59 2.46
C TRP A 524 14.04 -9.78 2.47
N ASP A 525 13.56 -10.74 3.27
CA ASP A 525 12.14 -11.08 3.44
C ASP A 525 11.79 -11.09 4.93
N SER A 526 11.12 -10.04 5.38
CA SER A 526 10.86 -9.82 6.81
C SER A 526 9.39 -9.99 7.23
N TYR A 527 8.52 -10.58 6.38
CA TYR A 527 7.06 -10.62 6.57
C TYR A 527 6.63 -11.26 7.89
N ASN A 528 7.40 -12.20 8.42
CA ASN A 528 7.13 -12.92 9.67
C ASN A 528 8.29 -12.84 10.68
N LYS A 529 9.19 -11.87 10.50
CA LYS A 529 10.35 -11.70 11.40
C LYS A 529 9.97 -10.89 12.65
N PRO A 530 10.73 -11.03 13.75
CA PRO A 530 10.38 -10.38 15.01
C PRO A 530 10.52 -8.87 14.98
N ASP A 531 10.01 -8.21 16.04
CA ASP A 531 10.12 -6.78 16.28
C ASP A 531 11.56 -6.26 16.24
N PHE A 532 12.54 -7.10 16.57
CA PHE A 532 13.97 -6.76 16.45
C PHE A 532 14.32 -6.28 15.05
N THR A 533 13.86 -7.00 14.03
CA THR A 533 14.08 -6.72 12.60
C THR A 533 13.18 -5.60 12.10
N ASN A 534 11.88 -5.68 12.42
CA ASN A 534 10.85 -4.89 11.75
C ASN A 534 10.55 -3.55 12.42
N SER A 535 10.67 -3.46 13.76
CA SER A 535 10.28 -2.24 14.47
C SER A 535 11.17 -1.05 14.16
N ILE A 536 10.58 0.13 14.07
CA ILE A 536 11.29 1.38 13.87
C ILE A 536 12.10 1.76 15.11
N LYS A 537 13.39 2.00 14.92
CA LYS A 537 14.31 2.53 15.94
C LYS A 537 14.36 4.05 15.80
N TRP A 538 13.48 4.76 16.52
CA TRP A 538 13.36 6.21 16.43
C TRP A 538 14.61 6.98 16.82
N GLU A 539 15.57 6.37 17.55
CA GLU A 539 16.88 6.95 17.84
C GLU A 539 17.66 7.25 16.56
N ARG A 540 17.48 6.45 15.49
CA ARG A 540 18.16 6.65 14.21
C ARG A 540 17.86 8.04 13.62
N LYS A 541 16.65 8.57 13.83
CA LYS A 541 16.28 9.92 13.41
C LYS A 541 17.17 10.99 14.07
N ASN A 542 17.62 10.78 15.31
CA ASN A 542 18.56 11.68 15.96
C ASN A 542 19.97 11.53 15.39
N THR A 543 20.40 10.32 15.09
CA THR A 543 21.70 9.98 14.51
C THR A 543 21.82 10.54 13.09
N TYR A 544 20.82 10.31 12.25
CA TYR A 544 20.78 10.70 10.83
C TYR A 544 19.88 11.91 10.58
N LYS A 545 19.97 12.90 11.46
CA LYS A 545 19.12 14.10 11.41
C LYS A 545 19.27 14.89 10.10
N SER A 546 20.46 14.89 9.49
CA SER A 546 20.72 15.56 8.21
C SER A 546 19.89 14.93 7.09
N ILE A 547 19.79 13.59 7.06
CA ILE A 547 18.98 12.84 6.10
C ILE A 547 17.49 13.19 6.26
N TYR A 548 16.98 13.11 7.50
CA TYR A 548 15.59 13.50 7.79
C TYR A 548 15.29 14.94 7.34
N ASN A 549 16.18 15.88 7.61
CA ASN A 549 15.99 17.27 7.20
C ASN A 549 15.98 17.41 5.68
N TYR A 550 16.79 16.63 4.97
CA TYR A 550 16.84 16.62 3.51
C TYR A 550 15.52 16.12 2.91
N TYR A 551 14.99 14.97 3.36
CA TYR A 551 13.68 14.47 2.94
C TYR A 551 12.56 15.47 3.22
N ARG A 552 12.58 16.11 4.39
CA ARG A 552 11.62 17.16 4.73
C ARG A 552 11.71 18.35 3.77
N SER A 553 12.92 18.75 3.40
CA SER A 553 13.15 19.83 2.42
C SER A 553 12.66 19.44 1.03
N LEU A 554 12.90 18.20 0.57
CA LEU A 554 12.38 17.67 -0.71
C LEU A 554 10.85 17.71 -0.76
N ILE A 555 10.18 17.21 0.29
CA ILE A 555 8.71 17.20 0.37
C ILE A 555 8.17 18.63 0.33
N LYS A 556 8.75 19.53 1.14
CA LYS A 556 8.37 20.94 1.14
C LYS A 556 8.57 21.58 -0.23
N PHE A 557 9.73 21.36 -0.85
CA PHE A 557 10.09 21.91 -2.15
C PHE A 557 9.10 21.44 -3.23
N ARG A 558 8.87 20.12 -3.34
CA ARG A 558 7.92 19.55 -4.29
C ARG A 558 6.52 20.15 -4.13
N ARG A 559 6.04 20.28 -2.88
CA ARG A 559 4.70 20.82 -2.58
C ARG A 559 4.56 22.30 -2.92
N THR A 560 5.65 23.04 -2.99
CA THR A 560 5.65 24.49 -3.30
C THR A 560 5.93 24.81 -4.77
N HIS A 561 6.45 23.83 -5.56
CA HIS A 561 6.80 24.02 -6.97
C HIS A 561 5.96 23.11 -7.87
N SER A 562 4.97 23.67 -8.55
CA SER A 562 4.00 22.94 -9.37
C SER A 562 4.62 22.25 -10.60
N LEU A 563 5.75 22.76 -11.10
CA LEU A 563 6.46 22.17 -12.24
C LEU A 563 6.95 20.73 -11.98
N PHE A 564 7.10 20.32 -10.71
CA PHE A 564 7.42 18.93 -10.34
C PHE A 564 6.17 18.05 -10.09
N ARG A 565 4.96 18.56 -10.34
CA ARG A 565 3.69 17.91 -10.08
C ARG A 565 2.70 18.02 -11.23
N LEU A 566 3.23 17.97 -12.47
CA LEU A 566 2.39 18.02 -13.66
C LEU A 566 1.46 16.81 -13.69
N SER A 567 0.23 17.00 -14.12
CA SER A 567 -0.81 15.97 -14.04
C SER A 567 -1.17 15.35 -15.38
N SER A 568 -0.60 15.85 -16.48
CA SER A 568 -0.88 15.34 -17.82
C SER A 568 0.38 15.21 -18.69
N LYS A 569 0.37 14.19 -19.56
CA LYS A 569 1.39 13.98 -20.58
C LYS A 569 1.58 15.23 -21.47
N SER A 570 0.50 15.90 -21.83
CA SER A 570 0.55 17.09 -22.67
C SER A 570 1.28 18.27 -22.00
N GLU A 571 1.18 18.41 -20.69
CA GLU A 571 1.96 19.38 -19.93
C GLU A 571 3.43 19.00 -19.90
N ILE A 572 3.76 17.73 -19.68
CA ILE A 572 5.13 17.23 -19.67
C ILE A 572 5.81 17.51 -21.02
N GLU A 573 5.17 17.13 -22.13
CA GLU A 573 5.70 17.36 -23.48
C GLU A 573 5.96 18.84 -23.79
N ARG A 574 5.16 19.76 -23.25
CA ARG A 574 5.30 21.19 -23.46
C ARG A 574 6.30 21.86 -22.51
N LYS A 575 6.36 21.39 -21.25
CA LYS A 575 7.06 22.10 -20.17
C LYS A 575 8.42 21.50 -19.85
N ILE A 576 8.69 20.24 -20.22
CA ILE A 576 9.93 19.53 -19.90
C ILE A 576 10.79 19.34 -21.14
N SER A 577 12.09 19.50 -20.97
CA SER A 577 13.11 19.17 -21.98
C SER A 577 14.43 18.77 -21.32
N PHE A 578 15.26 18.04 -22.04
CA PHE A 578 16.56 17.57 -21.57
C PHE A 578 17.67 18.20 -22.41
N PRO A 579 18.25 19.35 -21.99
CA PRO A 579 19.43 19.93 -22.62
C PRO A 579 20.61 19.01 -22.55
N ASP A 580 21.51 19.12 -23.54
CA ASP A 580 22.77 18.39 -23.53
C ASP A 580 23.67 18.88 -22.38
N SER A 581 24.10 17.99 -21.51
CA SER A 581 25.01 18.26 -20.40
C SER A 581 26.49 18.23 -20.83
N GLY A 582 26.79 17.69 -22.00
CA GLY A 582 28.14 17.34 -22.44
C GLY A 582 28.66 16.02 -21.84
N ASP A 583 27.90 15.39 -20.95
CA ASP A 583 28.17 14.05 -20.37
C ASP A 583 26.82 13.33 -20.24
N PHE A 584 26.66 12.21 -20.95
CA PHE A 584 25.40 11.49 -21.03
C PHE A 584 24.84 11.06 -19.65
N ASN A 585 25.72 10.81 -18.69
CA ASN A 585 25.34 10.33 -17.37
C ASN A 585 24.93 11.44 -16.42
N ILE A 586 25.26 12.70 -16.72
CA ILE A 586 24.74 13.86 -16.01
C ILE A 586 23.41 14.25 -16.64
N ILE A 587 22.37 14.30 -15.82
CA ILE A 587 21.03 14.66 -16.30
C ILE A 587 20.81 16.15 -16.04
N ILE A 588 20.45 16.90 -17.09
CA ILE A 588 19.87 18.23 -16.98
C ILE A 588 18.43 18.14 -17.47
N GLU A 589 17.49 18.39 -16.57
CA GLU A 589 16.09 18.52 -16.91
C GLU A 589 15.69 19.99 -16.79
N ARG A 590 15.19 20.57 -17.87
CA ARG A 590 14.62 21.92 -17.89
C ARG A 590 13.12 21.83 -17.77
N LEU A 591 12.57 22.47 -16.73
CA LEU A 591 11.14 22.61 -16.50
C LEU A 591 10.76 24.09 -16.66
N SER A 592 9.79 24.42 -17.52
CA SER A 592 9.49 25.82 -17.85
C SER A 592 8.01 26.03 -18.12
N ASP A 593 7.48 27.12 -17.55
CA ASP A 593 6.18 27.69 -17.91
C ASP A 593 6.30 29.20 -18.15
N GLU A 594 5.16 29.90 -18.16
CA GLU A 594 5.10 31.36 -18.35
C GLU A 594 5.69 32.18 -17.19
N ASN A 595 5.83 31.57 -15.99
CA ASN A 595 6.23 32.25 -14.76
C ASN A 595 7.70 32.01 -14.41
N GLU A 596 8.22 30.82 -14.72
CA GLU A 596 9.58 30.45 -14.32
C GLU A 596 10.22 29.38 -15.22
N THR A 597 11.54 29.35 -15.18
CA THR A 597 12.35 28.27 -15.76
C THR A 597 13.27 27.71 -14.70
N LEU A 598 13.15 26.43 -14.48
CA LEU A 598 13.96 25.64 -13.54
C LEU A 598 14.86 24.68 -14.30
N PHE A 599 16.02 24.37 -13.74
CA PHE A 599 16.90 23.32 -14.21
C PHE A 599 17.22 22.40 -13.04
N LEU A 600 16.82 21.14 -13.14
CA LEU A 600 17.28 20.08 -12.26
C LEU A 600 18.57 19.51 -12.84
N VAL A 601 19.65 19.57 -12.08
CA VAL A 601 20.96 19.00 -12.45
C VAL A 601 21.25 17.83 -11.53
N ILE A 602 21.44 16.64 -12.09
CA ILE A 602 21.76 15.42 -11.36
C ILE A 602 23.16 14.97 -11.73
N ASN A 603 24.05 14.91 -10.73
CA ASN A 603 25.41 14.39 -10.87
C ASN A 603 25.53 13.07 -10.08
N PRO A 604 25.66 11.90 -10.74
CA PRO A 604 25.82 10.61 -10.09
C PRO A 604 27.27 10.26 -9.75
N TYR A 605 28.23 11.10 -10.16
CA TYR A 605 29.66 10.84 -9.92
C TYR A 605 30.08 11.23 -8.51
N THR A 606 31.13 10.61 -8.05
CA THR A 606 31.81 10.95 -6.78
C THR A 606 32.74 12.17 -6.88
N GLU A 607 32.84 12.76 -8.06
CA GLU A 607 33.62 13.98 -8.32
C GLU A 607 32.67 15.11 -8.78
N GLN A 608 33.14 16.34 -8.57
CA GLN A 608 32.52 17.51 -9.15
C GLN A 608 32.57 17.47 -10.68
N ARG A 609 31.52 17.90 -11.33
CA ARG A 609 31.40 18.01 -12.78
C ARG A 609 30.95 19.38 -13.21
N GLN A 610 31.64 19.95 -14.19
CA GLN A 610 31.21 21.21 -14.81
C GLN A 610 30.15 20.93 -15.88
N VAL A 611 29.05 21.64 -15.80
CA VAL A 611 27.96 21.59 -16.78
C VAL A 611 27.76 22.96 -17.40
N GLN A 612 27.46 23.00 -18.71
CA GLN A 612 27.15 24.24 -19.39
C GLN A 612 25.63 24.49 -19.35
N ILE A 613 25.24 25.47 -18.58
CA ILE A 613 23.86 25.96 -18.54
C ILE A 613 23.95 27.46 -18.84
N GLY A 614 23.49 27.88 -20.03
CA GLY A 614 23.60 29.28 -20.44
C GLY A 614 22.64 30.19 -19.66
N GLY A 615 23.17 31.25 -19.06
CA GLY A 615 22.38 32.28 -18.39
C GLY A 615 22.79 32.55 -16.95
N THR A 616 21.96 33.33 -16.26
CA THR A 616 22.12 33.67 -14.82
C THR A 616 21.13 32.86 -14.01
N PHE A 617 21.63 32.26 -12.94
CA PHE A 617 20.83 31.31 -12.14
C PHE A 617 20.97 31.60 -10.64
N LYS A 618 19.93 31.26 -9.92
CA LYS A 618 19.89 31.17 -8.45
C LYS A 618 19.73 29.69 -8.08
N ILE A 619 20.53 29.18 -7.14
CA ILE A 619 20.30 27.87 -6.55
C ILE A 619 19.10 28.01 -5.60
N ILE A 620 18.03 27.26 -5.88
CA ILE A 620 16.84 27.22 -5.05
C ILE A 620 16.68 25.90 -4.29
N PHE A 621 17.52 24.92 -4.59
CA PHE A 621 17.65 23.67 -3.85
C PHE A 621 19.05 23.10 -4.09
N ASP A 622 19.89 23.00 -3.05
CA ASP A 622 21.22 22.45 -3.12
C ASP A 622 21.28 20.98 -2.65
N LYS A 623 22.45 20.36 -2.64
CA LYS A 623 22.67 18.98 -2.23
C LYS A 623 22.28 18.67 -0.78
N ASP A 624 22.09 19.67 0.07
CA ASP A 624 21.67 19.56 1.45
C ASP A 624 20.24 20.03 1.68
N GLY A 625 19.54 20.41 0.62
CA GLY A 625 18.13 20.84 0.65
C GLY A 625 17.94 22.30 1.06
N ASN A 626 18.95 23.15 0.89
CA ASN A 626 18.87 24.57 1.24
C ASN A 626 18.73 25.43 -0.02
N GLU A 627 18.09 26.58 0.14
CA GLU A 627 18.16 27.69 -0.82
C GLU A 627 19.48 28.45 -0.58
N GLN A 628 20.21 28.73 -1.68
CA GLN A 628 21.42 29.58 -1.64
C GLN A 628 21.14 30.93 -2.29
N TYR A 629 21.93 31.96 -1.87
CA TYR A 629 21.81 33.31 -2.39
C TYR A 629 22.28 33.42 -3.86
N GLU A 630 21.88 34.52 -4.51
CA GLU A 630 22.18 34.81 -5.91
C GLU A 630 23.67 34.74 -6.20
N GLN A 631 24.05 33.80 -7.08
CA GLN A 631 25.32 33.82 -7.78
C GLN A 631 25.04 33.78 -9.28
N LEU A 632 25.81 34.55 -10.04
CA LEU A 632 25.79 34.55 -11.49
C LEU A 632 26.67 33.39 -11.96
N TYR A 633 26.11 32.42 -12.63
CA TYR A 633 26.85 31.28 -13.19
C TYR A 633 26.83 31.35 -14.73
N GLU A 634 27.99 31.52 -15.35
CA GLU A 634 28.15 31.16 -16.76
C GLU A 634 28.38 29.66 -16.94
N ARG A 635 28.93 29.00 -15.93
CA ARG A 635 29.16 27.56 -15.83
C ARG A 635 28.80 27.12 -14.43
N PHE A 636 28.02 26.04 -14.32
CA PHE A 636 27.67 25.47 -13.03
C PHE A 636 28.55 24.25 -12.73
N THR A 637 29.08 24.19 -11.50
CA THR A 637 29.80 23.02 -11.00
C THR A 637 28.83 22.20 -10.14
N ALA A 638 28.42 21.03 -10.64
CA ALA A 638 27.59 20.10 -9.90
C ALA A 638 28.42 19.34 -8.86
N GLU A 639 27.99 19.38 -7.61
CA GLU A 639 28.64 18.68 -6.51
C GLU A 639 28.54 17.15 -6.69
N PRO A 640 29.44 16.36 -6.07
CA PRO A 640 29.37 14.90 -6.11
C PRO A 640 28.06 14.35 -5.55
N LEU A 641 27.55 13.26 -6.17
CA LEU A 641 26.36 12.53 -5.73
C LEU A 641 25.20 13.47 -5.34
N SER A 642 24.83 14.37 -6.24
CA SER A 642 23.90 15.46 -5.91
C SER A 642 22.80 15.66 -6.94
N ALA A 643 21.66 16.19 -6.48
CA ALA A 643 20.63 16.80 -7.28
C ALA A 643 20.46 18.26 -6.83
N VAL A 644 20.53 19.18 -7.77
CA VAL A 644 20.45 20.64 -7.50
C VAL A 644 19.41 21.26 -8.41
N VAL A 645 18.56 22.16 -7.88
CA VAL A 645 17.62 22.91 -8.69
C VAL A 645 18.06 24.35 -8.80
N LEU A 646 18.22 24.79 -10.05
CA LEU A 646 18.58 26.15 -10.42
C LEU A 646 17.36 26.85 -10.98
N LYS A 647 17.10 28.09 -10.56
CA LYS A 647 16.10 28.97 -11.15
C LYS A 647 16.78 30.01 -12.04
N LYS A 648 16.36 30.09 -13.29
CA LYS A 648 16.85 31.12 -14.21
C LYS A 648 16.38 32.48 -13.74
N THR A 649 17.31 33.41 -13.61
CA THR A 649 17.01 34.84 -13.38
C THR A 649 17.11 35.58 -14.71
N ASN A 650 16.16 36.46 -14.99
CA ASN A 650 16.06 37.21 -16.26
C ASN A 650 17.27 38.11 -16.48
#